data_39f50c04f1a40a2b128bf597b9ed4cc0
#
_entry.id   39f50c04f1a40a2b128bf597b9ed4cc0
#
_cell.length_a   1.000
_cell.length_b   1.000
_cell.length_c   1.000
_cell.angle_alpha   90.00
_cell.angle_beta   90.00
_cell.angle_gamma   90.00
#
_symmetry.space_group_name_H-M   'P 1'
#
loop_
_entity.id
_entity.type
_entity.pdbx_description
1 polymer ?
#
loop_
_entity_poly.entity_id
_entity_poly.type
_entity_poly.pdbx_seq_one_letter_code
_entity_poly.pdbx_strand_id
1 'polypeptide(L)'
;MLFQIFLAFLVFPGFVFSLNQEVLYLHRAKLGFDDPDGVLSGWNDRDDSPCHWFGVGCELGDGSVTRLELSNANIAGSFPVVLCRLKNLRFISLYNNSIGSTLPDGLSGCEALEHLDLGQNYLTGSLPASLAELPSLKYLDLTGNNFSGDIPASFGSFQKLEVLGLVQNLFQGTIPAFLGNISSLKQLNLSYNPFSPGRIPPELGNLTNLEYLWLTDCNLIGEIPDSLSRLTKLLDFDVASNKLTGPVPVWLTELTSAQQIELYNNSFTGELPATGWSKMTALRRIDVSMNQLAGTIPNELCELPLESLNLYENQLEGELPESIANSPNLYELRLFRNHLKGNLPKNLGKNSSLLWIDVSENDFSGEIPENLCGLGFLEEAMMIYNSLSGEIPASLGQCRSLRRVRLSHNKFSGNVPTGLWGLPHVSLLDLAGNSFSGEIAKTIAGAANLSALFLSKNRFSGTIPEEIGFLDKLLDFLGDENQFSGPLPSTMVNLGQLGRLDLHNNELSGELPHGIHSWKKLNELNLANNGFSGNIPQEIGSLSVLNYLDLSGNQFSGKIPSELQNLKLNQFNLSNNHLSGDIPSLYAKPMYKTSFLGNSGLCGEIEGLCDGRDERKNTGYAWLLRSIFVLAGLVLIVGVMWFYWKYMNFKKAKRAIDRSKWSLMSFHKLGFDEYEILDGLDEDNVIGSGLSGKVYKVVLSSGEVVAVKKIEKNLKLADESSDIEKGGLLQYMICYDLRMKGVDHVIDPKLDTCFKEEICKALNIGLLCTSPLPINRPSMRRVVKMLQEIGPANQPKSGSKDGKLTPYYYEDASDTGSVA
;
A
#
# COMPACT_ATOMS: atom_id res chain seq x y z
N MET A 1 -37.45 -61.28 -66.19
CA MET A 1 -37.11 -61.26 -64.73
C MET A 1 -35.81 -60.48 -64.47
N LEU A 2 -35.41 -59.55 -65.31
CA LEU A 2 -34.26 -58.71 -65.21
C LEU A 2 -34.60 -57.20 -65.33
N PHE A 3 -35.89 -56.84 -65.42
CA PHE A 3 -36.37 -55.49 -65.51
C PHE A 3 -37.12 -54.96 -64.29
N GLN A 4 -37.24 -55.81 -63.25
CA GLN A 4 -37.87 -55.38 -61.97
C GLN A 4 -36.88 -55.13 -60.85
N ILE A 5 -35.57 -55.37 -61.07
CA ILE A 5 -34.55 -55.10 -60.02
C ILE A 5 -33.93 -53.69 -60.19
N PHE A 6 -34.17 -53.02 -61.30
CA PHE A 6 -33.61 -51.70 -61.53
C PHE A 6 -34.51 -50.54 -61.07
N LEU A 7 -35.73 -50.82 -60.58
CA LEU A 7 -36.66 -49.78 -60.11
C LEU A 7 -36.73 -49.71 -58.56
N ALA A 8 -36.00 -50.55 -57.85
CA ALA A 8 -35.98 -50.58 -56.37
C ALA A 8 -34.83 -49.73 -55.74
N PHE A 9 -33.96 -49.15 -56.59
CA PHE A 9 -32.86 -48.34 -56.12
C PHE A 9 -33.05 -46.80 -56.29
N LEU A 10 -34.26 -46.36 -56.65
CA LEU A 10 -34.51 -44.96 -56.96
C LEU A 10 -35.52 -44.27 -55.98
N VAL A 11 -35.90 -44.89 -54.88
CA VAL A 11 -36.73 -44.23 -53.85
C VAL A 11 -36.20 -44.60 -52.45
N PHE A 12 -34.95 -44.32 -52.18
CA PHE A 12 -34.54 -43.87 -50.89
C PHE A 12 -34.39 -42.34 -51.00
N PRO A 13 -35.23 -41.55 -50.37
CA PRO A 13 -34.92 -40.17 -50.13
C PRO A 13 -33.66 -40.19 -49.29
N GLY A 14 -32.54 -39.87 -49.87
CA GLY A 14 -31.32 -39.62 -49.13
C GLY A 14 -31.71 -38.61 -48.06
N PHE A 15 -31.78 -39.00 -46.81
CA PHE A 15 -31.69 -38.08 -45.70
C PHE A 15 -30.36 -37.38 -45.86
N VAL A 16 -30.36 -36.27 -46.61
CA VAL A 16 -29.31 -35.30 -46.54
C VAL A 16 -29.49 -34.73 -45.14
N PHE A 17 -28.75 -35.26 -44.22
CA PHE A 17 -28.54 -34.62 -42.94
C PHE A 17 -27.97 -33.23 -43.29
N SER A 18 -28.86 -32.23 -43.36
CA SER A 18 -28.44 -30.85 -43.41
C SER A 18 -27.72 -30.57 -42.09
N LEU A 19 -26.39 -30.74 -42.10
CA LEU A 19 -25.59 -30.32 -40.99
C LEU A 19 -25.95 -28.90 -40.59
N ASN A 20 -26.32 -28.71 -39.34
CA ASN A 20 -26.63 -27.38 -38.87
C ASN A 20 -25.36 -26.49 -38.95
N GLN A 21 -25.45 -25.46 -39.81
CA GLN A 21 -24.31 -24.58 -40.07
C GLN A 21 -23.81 -23.89 -38.80
N GLU A 22 -24.71 -23.56 -37.86
CA GLU A 22 -24.37 -22.90 -36.60
C GLU A 22 -23.59 -23.84 -35.67
N VAL A 23 -23.95 -25.13 -35.63
CA VAL A 23 -23.16 -26.18 -34.96
C VAL A 23 -21.73 -26.22 -35.46
N LEU A 24 -21.56 -26.19 -36.81
CA LEU A 24 -20.24 -26.23 -37.42
C LEU A 24 -19.41 -24.95 -37.12
N TYR A 25 -20.04 -23.78 -37.12
CA TYR A 25 -19.37 -22.53 -36.82
C TYR A 25 -18.92 -22.48 -35.33
N LEU A 26 -19.76 -22.86 -34.40
CA LEU A 26 -19.40 -22.93 -32.96
C LEU A 26 -18.36 -24.01 -32.69
N HIS A 27 -18.48 -25.19 -33.32
CA HIS A 27 -17.46 -26.23 -33.18
C HIS A 27 -16.11 -25.78 -33.75
N ARG A 28 -16.10 -25.02 -34.86
CA ARG A 28 -14.87 -24.42 -35.38
C ARG A 28 -14.32 -23.32 -34.47
N ALA A 29 -15.17 -22.56 -33.77
CA ALA A 29 -14.76 -21.60 -32.75
C ALA A 29 -14.10 -22.30 -31.56
N LYS A 30 -14.67 -23.45 -31.08
CA LYS A 30 -14.08 -24.29 -30.05
C LYS A 30 -12.64 -24.73 -30.37
N LEU A 31 -12.37 -25.07 -31.63
CA LEU A 31 -11.03 -25.50 -32.08
C LEU A 31 -9.98 -24.36 -31.99
N GLY A 32 -10.42 -23.12 -31.92
CA GLY A 32 -9.58 -21.93 -31.74
C GLY A 32 -9.31 -21.59 -30.27
N PHE A 33 -10.03 -22.23 -29.36
CA PHE A 33 -9.86 -22.06 -27.92
C PHE A 33 -8.99 -23.15 -27.32
N ASP A 34 -8.19 -22.79 -26.33
CA ASP A 34 -7.58 -23.70 -25.38
C ASP A 34 -8.49 -23.77 -24.16
N ASP A 35 -9.04 -24.94 -23.88
CA ASP A 35 -10.07 -25.18 -22.85
C ASP A 35 -9.53 -26.19 -21.81
N PRO A 36 -8.70 -25.75 -20.88
CA PRO A 36 -8.05 -26.63 -19.91
C PRO A 36 -9.03 -27.32 -18.94
N ASP A 37 -10.15 -26.69 -18.65
CA ASP A 37 -11.17 -27.20 -17.73
C ASP A 37 -12.24 -28.06 -18.44
N GLY A 38 -12.20 -28.12 -19.77
CA GLY A 38 -13.11 -28.92 -20.58
C GLY A 38 -14.57 -28.43 -20.56
N VAL A 39 -14.79 -27.14 -20.32
CA VAL A 39 -16.15 -26.56 -20.26
C VAL A 39 -16.87 -26.65 -21.60
N LEU A 40 -16.11 -26.64 -22.72
CA LEU A 40 -16.64 -26.80 -24.08
C LEU A 40 -16.67 -28.26 -24.53
N SER A 41 -16.41 -29.25 -23.66
CA SER A 41 -16.38 -30.68 -24.03
C SER A 41 -17.69 -31.15 -24.65
N GLY A 42 -18.83 -30.60 -24.19
CA GLY A 42 -20.17 -30.90 -24.74
C GLY A 42 -20.47 -30.31 -26.14
N TRP A 43 -19.59 -29.45 -26.69
CA TRP A 43 -19.79 -28.91 -28.05
C TRP A 43 -19.36 -29.94 -29.09
N ASN A 44 -20.34 -30.64 -29.66
CA ASN A 44 -20.10 -31.76 -30.58
C ASN A 44 -20.64 -31.42 -32.00
N ASP A 45 -19.81 -31.57 -33.01
CA ASP A 45 -20.12 -31.28 -34.43
C ASP A 45 -21.23 -32.17 -35.03
N ARG A 46 -21.65 -33.22 -34.28
CA ARG A 46 -22.71 -34.14 -34.73
C ARG A 46 -24.06 -33.83 -34.15
N ASP A 47 -24.16 -32.80 -33.31
CA ASP A 47 -25.44 -32.41 -32.71
C ASP A 47 -26.33 -31.72 -33.73
N ASP A 48 -27.62 -31.96 -33.69
CA ASP A 48 -28.59 -31.32 -34.59
C ASP A 48 -28.79 -29.84 -34.28
N SER A 49 -28.51 -29.41 -33.03
CA SER A 49 -28.66 -28.04 -32.57
C SER A 49 -27.63 -27.69 -31.45
N PRO A 50 -27.05 -26.49 -31.45
CA PRO A 50 -26.11 -26.07 -30.39
C PRO A 50 -26.81 -25.43 -29.17
N CYS A 51 -28.14 -25.36 -29.16
CA CYS A 51 -28.89 -24.57 -28.16
C CYS A 51 -28.85 -25.14 -26.73
N HIS A 52 -28.35 -26.35 -26.56
CA HIS A 52 -28.13 -26.98 -25.26
C HIS A 52 -26.67 -26.95 -24.82
N TRP A 53 -25.81 -26.38 -25.64
CA TRP A 53 -24.39 -26.29 -25.34
C TRP A 53 -24.12 -25.24 -24.26
N PHE A 54 -23.08 -25.48 -23.44
CA PHE A 54 -22.66 -24.52 -22.44
C PHE A 54 -22.40 -23.15 -23.07
N GLY A 55 -23.00 -22.12 -22.51
CA GLY A 55 -22.81 -20.74 -22.96
C GLY A 55 -23.55 -20.34 -24.24
N VAL A 56 -24.29 -21.24 -24.90
CA VAL A 56 -25.02 -20.95 -26.16
C VAL A 56 -26.49 -20.65 -25.86
N GLY A 57 -26.95 -19.50 -26.30
CA GLY A 57 -28.36 -19.11 -26.23
C GLY A 57 -28.97 -18.93 -27.60
N CYS A 58 -30.20 -19.48 -27.76
CA CYS A 58 -30.92 -19.43 -29.04
C CYS A 58 -32.23 -18.68 -28.94
N GLU A 59 -32.72 -18.19 -30.09
CA GLU A 59 -34.03 -17.56 -30.21
C GLU A 59 -35.17 -18.60 -30.04
N LEU A 60 -36.21 -18.20 -29.32
CA LEU A 60 -37.43 -19.01 -29.14
C LEU A 60 -38.23 -18.99 -30.42
N GLY A 61 -38.20 -20.07 -31.16
CA GLY A 61 -39.00 -20.21 -32.38
C GLY A 61 -38.26 -20.83 -33.57
N ASP A 62 -37.16 -20.25 -34.00
CA ASP A 62 -36.38 -20.80 -35.10
C ASP A 62 -35.10 -21.51 -34.66
N GLY A 63 -34.74 -21.41 -33.35
CA GLY A 63 -33.58 -22.07 -32.80
C GLY A 63 -32.25 -21.49 -33.24
N SER A 64 -32.22 -20.30 -33.83
CA SER A 64 -30.99 -19.66 -34.26
C SER A 64 -30.19 -19.14 -33.08
N VAL A 65 -28.84 -19.22 -33.16
CA VAL A 65 -27.93 -18.74 -32.09
C VAL A 65 -27.93 -17.22 -32.06
N THR A 66 -28.33 -16.68 -30.88
CA THR A 66 -28.37 -15.23 -30.66
C THR A 66 -27.40 -14.78 -29.56
N ARG A 67 -26.92 -15.69 -28.72
CA ARG A 67 -26.09 -15.38 -27.56
C ARG A 67 -24.95 -16.40 -27.41
N LEU A 68 -23.78 -15.90 -27.11
CA LEU A 68 -22.62 -16.68 -26.65
C LEU A 68 -22.10 -16.07 -25.35
N GLU A 69 -22.22 -16.82 -24.24
CA GLU A 69 -21.84 -16.41 -22.89
C GLU A 69 -20.84 -17.40 -22.32
N LEU A 70 -19.56 -17.07 -22.39
CA LEU A 70 -18.45 -17.89 -21.90
C LEU A 70 -17.60 -17.15 -20.87
N SER A 71 -18.22 -16.25 -20.09
CA SER A 71 -17.56 -15.51 -19.03
C SER A 71 -17.04 -16.44 -17.94
N ASN A 72 -15.85 -16.16 -17.39
CA ASN A 72 -15.23 -16.93 -16.31
C ASN A 72 -15.03 -18.42 -16.62
N ALA A 73 -14.79 -18.76 -17.89
CA ALA A 73 -14.73 -20.15 -18.36
C ALA A 73 -13.28 -20.69 -18.43
N ASN A 74 -12.28 -19.94 -17.96
CA ASN A 74 -10.85 -20.28 -18.01
C ASN A 74 -10.35 -20.65 -19.40
N ILE A 75 -10.94 -20.05 -20.45
CA ILE A 75 -10.62 -20.31 -21.84
C ILE A 75 -9.45 -19.43 -22.28
N ALA A 76 -8.52 -19.99 -23.04
CA ALA A 76 -7.40 -19.29 -23.65
C ALA A 76 -7.48 -19.35 -25.20
N GLY A 77 -6.56 -18.65 -25.87
CA GLY A 77 -6.46 -18.67 -27.32
C GLY A 77 -6.73 -17.31 -27.95
N SER A 78 -7.25 -17.29 -29.17
CA SER A 78 -7.55 -16.05 -29.91
C SER A 78 -9.04 -15.89 -30.15
N PHE A 79 -9.49 -14.64 -30.39
CA PHE A 79 -10.90 -14.38 -30.75
C PHE A 79 -11.28 -15.09 -32.05
N PRO A 80 -12.26 -16.02 -32.02
CA PRO A 80 -12.61 -16.80 -33.22
C PRO A 80 -13.57 -16.05 -34.15
N VAL A 81 -13.03 -15.43 -35.18
CA VAL A 81 -13.80 -14.67 -36.19
C VAL A 81 -14.93 -15.46 -36.85
N VAL A 82 -14.85 -16.79 -36.87
CA VAL A 82 -15.91 -17.66 -37.40
C VAL A 82 -17.26 -17.44 -36.69
N LEU A 83 -17.28 -16.92 -35.47
CA LEU A 83 -18.50 -16.54 -34.78
C LEU A 83 -19.33 -15.52 -35.58
N CYS A 84 -18.69 -14.64 -36.34
CA CYS A 84 -19.38 -13.65 -37.16
C CYS A 84 -20.14 -14.25 -38.37
N ARG A 85 -20.05 -15.57 -38.58
CA ARG A 85 -20.91 -16.27 -39.55
C ARG A 85 -22.28 -16.65 -38.99
N LEU A 86 -22.47 -16.52 -37.68
CA LEU A 86 -23.75 -16.66 -37.00
C LEU A 86 -24.56 -15.35 -37.20
N LYS A 87 -25.43 -15.36 -38.19
CA LYS A 87 -26.09 -14.13 -38.66
C LYS A 87 -27.00 -13.46 -37.65
N ASN A 88 -27.52 -14.23 -36.68
CA ASN A 88 -28.43 -13.72 -35.66
C ASN A 88 -27.72 -13.47 -34.31
N LEU A 89 -26.38 -13.64 -34.23
CA LEU A 89 -25.61 -13.48 -33.01
C LEU A 89 -25.56 -12.01 -32.57
N ARG A 90 -26.24 -11.71 -31.45
CA ARG A 90 -26.39 -10.35 -30.91
C ARG A 90 -25.53 -10.11 -29.68
N PHE A 91 -25.17 -11.16 -28.98
CA PHE A 91 -24.49 -11.08 -27.70
C PHE A 91 -23.27 -12.02 -27.67
N ILE A 92 -22.11 -11.45 -27.38
CA ILE A 92 -20.87 -12.19 -27.10
C ILE A 92 -20.31 -11.66 -25.79
N SER A 93 -20.11 -12.55 -24.81
CA SER A 93 -19.26 -12.26 -23.65
C SER A 93 -18.23 -13.37 -23.46
N LEU A 94 -16.97 -12.98 -23.46
CA LEU A 94 -15.81 -13.79 -23.12
C LEU A 94 -15.09 -13.18 -21.90
N TYR A 95 -15.83 -12.46 -21.05
CA TYR A 95 -15.29 -11.76 -19.89
C TYR A 95 -14.51 -12.68 -18.96
N ASN A 96 -13.41 -12.16 -18.42
CA ASN A 96 -12.56 -12.86 -17.45
C ASN A 96 -12.12 -14.27 -17.90
N ASN A 97 -11.36 -14.27 -19.00
CA ASN A 97 -10.73 -15.45 -19.59
C ASN A 97 -9.24 -15.17 -19.85
N SER A 98 -8.60 -16.05 -20.60
CA SER A 98 -7.20 -15.91 -21.02
C SER A 98 -7.06 -15.71 -22.53
N ILE A 99 -8.03 -15.04 -23.17
CA ILE A 99 -8.00 -14.77 -24.59
C ILE A 99 -6.87 -13.76 -24.87
N GLY A 100 -5.91 -14.18 -25.71
CA GLY A 100 -4.74 -13.36 -26.08
C GLY A 100 -4.65 -13.27 -27.58
N SER A 101 -4.19 -12.18 -28.09
CA SER A 101 -3.89 -11.81 -29.48
C SER A 101 -4.46 -10.42 -29.79
N THR A 102 -4.25 -9.97 -31.01
CA THR A 102 -4.94 -8.78 -31.55
C THR A 102 -6.39 -9.12 -31.92
N LEU A 103 -7.29 -8.14 -31.79
CA LEU A 103 -8.63 -8.27 -32.37
C LEU A 103 -8.57 -8.24 -33.89
N PRO A 104 -9.20 -9.19 -34.55
CA PRO A 104 -9.17 -9.26 -36.00
C PRO A 104 -10.16 -8.28 -36.68
N ASP A 105 -9.78 -7.67 -37.81
CA ASP A 105 -10.66 -6.81 -38.59
C ASP A 105 -11.96 -7.49 -39.04
N GLY A 106 -11.93 -8.81 -39.21
CA GLY A 106 -13.10 -9.60 -39.61
C GLY A 106 -14.25 -9.60 -38.57
N LEU A 107 -14.06 -9.01 -37.42
CA LEU A 107 -15.10 -8.83 -36.40
C LEU A 107 -16.23 -7.91 -36.90
N SER A 108 -15.95 -6.98 -37.80
CA SER A 108 -16.98 -6.16 -38.47
C SER A 108 -18.04 -6.96 -39.21
N GLY A 109 -17.75 -8.23 -39.56
CA GLY A 109 -18.73 -9.14 -40.17
C GLY A 109 -19.84 -9.64 -39.23
N CYS A 110 -19.77 -9.36 -37.95
CA CYS A 110 -20.82 -9.66 -36.96
C CYS A 110 -21.96 -8.62 -37.02
N GLU A 111 -22.66 -8.45 -38.16
CA GLU A 111 -23.59 -7.35 -38.44
C GLU A 111 -24.74 -7.20 -37.41
N ALA A 112 -25.21 -8.32 -36.82
CA ALA A 112 -26.29 -8.32 -35.83
C ALA A 112 -25.84 -8.02 -34.41
N LEU A 113 -24.53 -7.91 -34.17
CA LEU A 113 -23.96 -7.82 -32.84
C LEU A 113 -24.37 -6.51 -32.11
N GLU A 114 -25.00 -6.66 -30.96
CA GLU A 114 -25.43 -5.56 -30.10
C GLU A 114 -24.57 -5.42 -28.86
N HIS A 115 -23.99 -6.52 -28.36
CA HIS A 115 -23.24 -6.59 -27.13
C HIS A 115 -21.94 -7.39 -27.34
N LEU A 116 -20.82 -6.73 -27.09
CA LEU A 116 -19.49 -7.33 -27.13
C LEU A 116 -18.75 -7.02 -25.83
N ASP A 117 -18.56 -8.06 -25.00
CA ASP A 117 -17.80 -7.99 -23.78
C ASP A 117 -16.59 -8.94 -23.86
N LEU A 118 -15.40 -8.34 -23.92
CA LEU A 118 -14.10 -9.01 -23.94
C LEU A 118 -13.23 -8.58 -22.75
N GLY A 119 -13.84 -8.01 -21.73
CA GLY A 119 -13.14 -7.50 -20.56
C GLY A 119 -12.35 -8.57 -19.82
N GLN A 120 -11.31 -8.16 -19.10
CA GLN A 120 -10.44 -9.02 -18.26
C GLN A 120 -9.85 -10.20 -19.06
N ASN A 121 -9.11 -9.87 -20.12
CA ASN A 121 -8.43 -10.82 -21.00
C ASN A 121 -6.96 -10.38 -21.25
N TYR A 122 -6.27 -10.99 -22.19
CA TYR A 122 -4.90 -10.65 -22.58
C TYR A 122 -4.81 -10.14 -24.01
N LEU A 123 -5.85 -9.50 -24.51
CA LEU A 123 -5.89 -8.95 -25.85
C LEU A 123 -4.87 -7.80 -25.98
N THR A 124 -4.21 -7.72 -27.14
CA THR A 124 -3.09 -6.81 -27.39
C THR A 124 -3.22 -6.08 -28.72
N GLY A 125 -2.31 -5.13 -28.97
CA GLY A 125 -2.24 -4.37 -30.21
C GLY A 125 -3.21 -3.19 -30.24
N SER A 126 -3.37 -2.56 -31.41
CA SER A 126 -4.31 -1.47 -31.61
C SER A 126 -5.74 -1.97 -31.84
N LEU A 127 -6.72 -1.15 -31.44
CA LEU A 127 -8.11 -1.44 -31.76
C LEU A 127 -8.34 -1.38 -33.30
N PRO A 128 -9.02 -2.36 -33.89
CA PRO A 128 -9.33 -2.31 -35.30
C PRO A 128 -10.37 -1.21 -35.57
N ALA A 129 -10.08 -0.36 -36.57
CA ALA A 129 -10.97 0.72 -37.01
C ALA A 129 -12.34 0.21 -37.48
N SER A 130 -12.38 -1.03 -37.98
CA SER A 130 -13.57 -1.73 -38.48
C SER A 130 -14.59 -2.08 -37.39
N LEU A 131 -14.24 -2.00 -36.11
CA LEU A 131 -15.22 -2.14 -35.00
C LEU A 131 -16.37 -1.13 -35.13
N ALA A 132 -16.07 0.08 -35.60
CA ALA A 132 -17.09 1.12 -35.80
C ALA A 132 -18.05 0.85 -36.99
N GLU A 133 -17.77 -0.16 -37.80
CA GLU A 133 -18.65 -0.60 -38.90
C GLU A 133 -19.80 -1.51 -38.39
N LEU A 134 -19.79 -1.93 -37.12
CA LEU A 134 -20.85 -2.73 -36.52
C LEU A 134 -22.14 -1.89 -36.34
N PRO A 135 -23.19 -2.10 -37.18
CA PRO A 135 -24.30 -1.15 -37.28
C PRO A 135 -25.29 -1.24 -36.08
N SER A 136 -25.20 -2.29 -35.31
CA SER A 136 -26.11 -2.59 -34.21
C SER A 136 -25.50 -2.53 -32.83
N LEU A 137 -24.16 -2.28 -32.73
CA LEU A 137 -23.44 -2.36 -31.46
C LEU A 137 -23.90 -1.27 -30.52
N LYS A 138 -24.31 -1.70 -29.31
CA LYS A 138 -24.78 -0.85 -28.20
C LYS A 138 -23.82 -0.89 -27.01
N TYR A 139 -23.18 -2.02 -26.81
CA TYR A 139 -22.30 -2.27 -25.67
C TYR A 139 -20.95 -2.80 -26.16
N LEU A 140 -19.88 -2.11 -25.82
CA LEU A 140 -18.52 -2.51 -26.09
C LEU A 140 -17.70 -2.37 -24.80
N ASP A 141 -17.30 -3.50 -24.24
CA ASP A 141 -16.39 -3.54 -23.08
C ASP A 141 -15.11 -4.31 -23.40
N LEU A 142 -13.99 -3.62 -23.31
CA LEU A 142 -12.63 -4.11 -23.53
C LEU A 142 -11.74 -3.90 -22.30
N THR A 143 -12.37 -3.67 -21.14
CA THR A 143 -11.72 -3.39 -19.86
C THR A 143 -10.69 -4.46 -19.49
N GLY A 144 -9.55 -4.05 -18.92
CA GLY A 144 -8.57 -4.99 -18.35
C GLY A 144 -7.88 -5.85 -19.40
N ASN A 145 -7.43 -5.25 -20.48
CA ASN A 145 -6.66 -5.87 -21.56
C ASN A 145 -5.30 -5.17 -21.75
N ASN A 146 -4.59 -5.49 -22.81
CA ASN A 146 -3.31 -4.88 -23.17
C ASN A 146 -3.40 -4.14 -24.51
N PHE A 147 -4.56 -3.56 -24.83
CA PHE A 147 -4.69 -2.74 -26.03
C PHE A 147 -3.82 -1.49 -25.94
N SER A 148 -3.20 -1.11 -27.04
CA SER A 148 -2.25 0.01 -27.12
C SER A 148 -2.46 0.86 -28.37
N GLY A 149 -1.71 1.96 -28.45
CA GLY A 149 -1.91 2.94 -29.53
C GLY A 149 -3.08 3.87 -29.25
N ASP A 150 -3.55 4.55 -30.27
CA ASP A 150 -4.62 5.54 -30.16
C ASP A 150 -6.00 4.88 -30.33
N ILE A 151 -7.04 5.50 -29.75
CA ILE A 151 -8.43 5.13 -30.05
C ILE A 151 -8.71 5.50 -31.50
N PRO A 152 -9.23 4.57 -32.36
CA PRO A 152 -9.45 4.83 -33.76
C PRO A 152 -10.45 5.97 -34.03
N ALA A 153 -10.15 6.86 -34.97
CA ALA A 153 -11.03 7.98 -35.31
C ALA A 153 -12.41 7.54 -35.82
N SER A 154 -12.52 6.33 -36.39
CA SER A 154 -13.79 5.75 -36.80
C SER A 154 -14.77 5.53 -35.66
N PHE A 155 -14.29 5.43 -34.40
CA PHE A 155 -15.18 5.26 -33.24
C PHE A 155 -16.17 6.42 -33.10
N GLY A 156 -15.81 7.64 -33.52
CA GLY A 156 -16.75 8.75 -33.57
C GLY A 156 -17.97 8.54 -34.52
N SER A 157 -17.99 7.46 -35.31
CA SER A 157 -19.10 7.12 -36.20
C SER A 157 -20.10 6.11 -35.64
N PHE A 158 -19.88 5.59 -34.46
CA PHE A 158 -20.88 4.71 -33.81
C PHE A 158 -22.23 5.39 -33.68
N GLN A 159 -23.30 4.75 -34.19
CA GLN A 159 -24.63 5.33 -34.21
C GLN A 159 -25.50 4.92 -33.02
N LYS A 160 -25.25 3.76 -32.43
CA LYS A 160 -26.11 3.14 -31.39
C LYS A 160 -25.35 2.80 -30.13
N LEU A 161 -24.06 3.08 -30.08
CA LEU A 161 -23.24 2.69 -28.92
C LEU A 161 -23.69 3.45 -27.68
N GLU A 162 -24.12 2.73 -26.66
CA GLU A 162 -24.57 3.26 -25.38
C GLU A 162 -23.51 3.14 -24.29
N VAL A 163 -22.69 2.10 -24.36
CA VAL A 163 -21.61 1.83 -23.36
C VAL A 163 -20.29 1.61 -24.08
N LEU A 164 -19.27 2.36 -23.68
CA LEU A 164 -17.88 2.19 -24.11
C LEU A 164 -16.99 2.05 -22.88
N GLY A 165 -16.52 0.83 -22.62
CA GLY A 165 -15.59 0.46 -21.55
C GLY A 165 -14.20 0.16 -22.12
N LEU A 166 -13.21 1.00 -21.81
CA LEU A 166 -11.80 0.84 -22.23
C LEU A 166 -10.83 0.85 -21.03
N VAL A 167 -11.33 0.63 -19.82
CA VAL A 167 -10.59 0.73 -18.55
C VAL A 167 -9.38 -0.19 -18.52
N GLN A 168 -8.30 0.25 -17.85
CA GLN A 168 -7.11 -0.58 -17.62
C GLN A 168 -6.56 -1.21 -18.92
N ASN A 169 -6.20 -0.36 -19.86
CA ASN A 169 -5.51 -0.70 -21.08
C ASN A 169 -4.20 0.10 -21.19
N LEU A 170 -3.58 0.10 -22.33
CA LEU A 170 -2.33 0.80 -22.60
C LEU A 170 -2.50 1.85 -23.71
N PHE A 171 -3.67 2.48 -23.78
CA PHE A 171 -3.93 3.51 -24.79
C PHE A 171 -3.01 4.71 -24.60
N GLN A 172 -2.56 5.25 -25.74
CA GLN A 172 -1.63 6.37 -25.85
C GLN A 172 -2.32 7.57 -26.51
N GLY A 173 -1.56 8.60 -26.84
CA GLY A 173 -2.15 9.83 -27.37
C GLY A 173 -2.98 10.56 -26.30
N THR A 174 -3.87 11.43 -26.73
CA THR A 174 -4.78 12.16 -25.84
C THR A 174 -6.21 11.61 -26.00
N ILE A 175 -7.08 11.84 -25.00
CA ILE A 175 -8.50 11.50 -25.16
C ILE A 175 -9.06 12.23 -26.38
N PRO A 176 -9.63 11.50 -27.38
CA PRO A 176 -9.98 12.13 -28.64
C PRO A 176 -11.31 12.89 -28.59
N ALA A 177 -11.33 14.10 -29.18
CA ALA A 177 -12.52 14.92 -29.29
C ALA A 177 -13.69 14.27 -30.07
N PHE A 178 -13.38 13.38 -31.02
CA PHE A 178 -14.41 12.71 -31.85
C PHE A 178 -15.30 11.77 -31.02
N LEU A 179 -14.90 11.35 -29.80
CA LEU A 179 -15.77 10.61 -28.92
C LEU A 179 -17.06 11.39 -28.58
N GLY A 180 -16.97 12.73 -28.55
CA GLY A 180 -18.13 13.60 -28.38
C GLY A 180 -19.16 13.54 -29.51
N ASN A 181 -18.89 12.83 -30.61
CA ASN A 181 -19.84 12.61 -31.70
C ASN A 181 -20.79 11.41 -31.43
N ILE A 182 -20.47 10.54 -30.48
CA ILE A 182 -21.27 9.33 -30.19
C ILE A 182 -22.46 9.71 -29.32
N SER A 183 -23.43 10.42 -29.87
CA SER A 183 -24.55 11.02 -29.14
C SER A 183 -25.47 10.02 -28.39
N SER A 184 -25.36 8.73 -28.71
CA SER A 184 -26.08 7.65 -28.05
C SER A 184 -25.45 7.21 -26.72
N LEU A 185 -24.20 7.61 -26.42
CA LEU A 185 -23.49 7.17 -25.21
C LEU A 185 -24.25 7.57 -23.93
N LYS A 186 -24.35 6.58 -23.05
CA LYS A 186 -24.81 6.69 -21.67
C LYS A 186 -23.67 6.48 -20.70
N GLN A 187 -22.69 5.64 -21.09
CA GLN A 187 -21.51 5.34 -20.26
C GLN A 187 -20.24 5.42 -21.09
N LEU A 188 -19.30 6.24 -20.63
CA LEU A 188 -17.95 6.36 -21.16
C LEU A 188 -16.95 6.13 -20.03
N ASN A 189 -16.19 5.05 -20.11
CA ASN A 189 -15.15 4.74 -19.14
C ASN A 189 -13.80 4.53 -19.82
N LEU A 190 -12.88 5.46 -19.60
CA LEU A 190 -11.52 5.45 -20.14
C LEU A 190 -10.46 5.31 -19.04
N SER A 191 -10.87 5.10 -17.80
CA SER A 191 -10.01 5.14 -16.61
C SER A 191 -8.82 4.21 -16.69
N TYR A 192 -7.74 4.59 -15.99
CA TYR A 192 -6.52 3.77 -15.85
C TYR A 192 -5.86 3.43 -17.20
N ASN A 193 -5.72 4.44 -18.05
CA ASN A 193 -4.95 4.34 -19.29
C ASN A 193 -3.78 5.34 -19.28
N PRO A 194 -2.60 4.97 -19.79
CA PRO A 194 -1.43 5.84 -19.79
C PRO A 194 -1.48 6.83 -20.95
N PHE A 195 -2.60 7.57 -21.09
CA PHE A 195 -2.70 8.60 -22.09
C PHE A 195 -1.58 9.63 -21.96
N SER A 196 -1.19 10.23 -23.07
CA SER A 196 -0.31 11.40 -23.05
C SER A 196 -0.99 12.56 -22.33
N PRO A 197 -0.24 13.45 -21.67
CA PRO A 197 -0.82 14.62 -21.01
C PRO A 197 -1.71 15.42 -21.97
N GLY A 198 -2.99 15.53 -21.66
CA GLY A 198 -3.99 16.20 -22.50
C GLY A 198 -5.11 16.82 -21.68
N ARG A 199 -5.84 17.75 -22.26
CA ARG A 199 -7.03 18.32 -21.63
C ARG A 199 -8.24 17.42 -21.85
N ILE A 200 -9.24 17.53 -21.00
CA ILE A 200 -10.57 16.95 -21.25
C ILE A 200 -11.13 17.62 -22.52
N PRO A 201 -11.46 16.86 -23.58
CA PRO A 201 -12.03 17.46 -24.79
C PRO A 201 -13.38 18.12 -24.50
N PRO A 202 -13.55 19.42 -24.82
CA PRO A 202 -14.83 20.09 -24.62
C PRO A 202 -15.99 19.47 -25.42
N GLU A 203 -15.69 18.73 -26.48
CA GLU A 203 -16.65 18.01 -27.30
C GLU A 203 -17.40 16.90 -26.52
N LEU A 204 -16.80 16.38 -25.42
CA LEU A 204 -17.49 15.43 -24.55
C LEU A 204 -18.79 16.02 -23.97
N GLY A 205 -18.88 17.36 -23.83
CA GLY A 205 -20.09 18.05 -23.45
C GLY A 205 -21.26 17.94 -24.46
N ASN A 206 -21.05 17.35 -25.62
CA ASN A 206 -22.11 17.06 -26.60
C ASN A 206 -22.85 15.75 -26.29
N LEU A 207 -22.31 14.92 -25.40
CA LEU A 207 -22.88 13.62 -25.01
C LEU A 207 -24.03 13.79 -24.01
N THR A 208 -25.08 14.51 -24.38
CA THR A 208 -26.18 14.91 -23.47
C THR A 208 -27.03 13.74 -22.94
N ASN A 209 -26.79 12.52 -23.39
CA ASN A 209 -27.37 11.31 -22.87
C ASN A 209 -26.49 10.60 -21.83
N LEU A 210 -25.28 11.13 -21.57
CA LEU A 210 -24.33 10.49 -20.70
C LEU A 210 -24.80 10.49 -19.24
N GLU A 211 -24.76 9.30 -18.66
CA GLU A 211 -25.12 9.02 -17.26
C GLU A 211 -23.85 8.73 -16.41
N TYR A 212 -22.80 8.21 -17.04
CA TYR A 212 -21.55 7.84 -16.38
C TYR A 212 -20.36 8.33 -17.22
N LEU A 213 -19.51 9.16 -16.60
CA LEU A 213 -18.24 9.63 -17.19
C LEU A 213 -17.10 9.37 -16.22
N TRP A 214 -16.26 8.36 -16.56
CA TRP A 214 -15.12 7.98 -15.77
C TRP A 214 -13.82 8.14 -16.53
N LEU A 215 -12.97 9.06 -16.05
CA LEU A 215 -11.69 9.45 -16.62
C LEU A 215 -10.57 9.39 -15.55
N THR A 216 -10.72 8.51 -14.57
CA THR A 216 -9.77 8.32 -13.48
C THR A 216 -8.41 7.87 -14.01
N ASP A 217 -7.32 8.50 -13.53
CA ASP A 217 -5.93 8.14 -13.88
C ASP A 217 -5.69 8.07 -15.42
N CYS A 218 -6.12 9.14 -16.10
CA CYS A 218 -5.98 9.33 -17.55
C CYS A 218 -4.90 10.35 -17.93
N ASN A 219 -4.05 10.76 -16.98
CA ASN A 219 -3.00 11.76 -17.18
C ASN A 219 -3.51 13.13 -17.71
N LEU A 220 -4.74 13.49 -17.33
CA LEU A 220 -5.39 14.73 -17.74
C LEU A 220 -4.76 15.95 -17.07
N ILE A 221 -4.68 17.05 -17.82
CA ILE A 221 -4.13 18.34 -17.37
C ILE A 221 -5.09 19.50 -17.68
N GLY A 222 -4.85 20.65 -17.04
CA GLY A 222 -5.66 21.85 -17.28
C GLY A 222 -6.98 21.82 -16.53
N GLU A 223 -7.92 22.65 -16.92
CA GLU A 223 -9.20 22.85 -16.24
C GLU A 223 -10.29 21.93 -16.80
N ILE A 224 -11.33 21.67 -16.01
CA ILE A 224 -12.54 20.98 -16.48
C ILE A 224 -13.31 21.94 -17.41
N PRO A 225 -13.62 21.53 -18.65
CA PRO A 225 -14.23 22.45 -19.61
C PRO A 225 -15.71 22.75 -19.28
N ASP A 226 -16.11 24.02 -19.44
CA ASP A 226 -17.47 24.48 -19.16
C ASP A 226 -18.56 23.78 -19.99
N SER A 227 -18.19 23.20 -21.12
CA SER A 227 -19.14 22.45 -21.98
C SER A 227 -19.74 21.23 -21.29
N LEU A 228 -19.06 20.67 -20.26
CA LEU A 228 -19.57 19.54 -19.49
C LEU A 228 -20.82 19.90 -18.66
N SER A 229 -21.09 21.20 -18.46
CA SER A 229 -22.35 21.66 -17.83
C SER A 229 -23.61 21.18 -18.57
N ARG A 230 -23.50 20.78 -19.82
CA ARG A 230 -24.63 20.24 -20.61
C ARG A 230 -25.00 18.80 -20.24
N LEU A 231 -24.15 18.11 -19.48
CA LEU A 231 -24.35 16.69 -19.14
C LEU A 231 -25.30 16.52 -17.96
N THR A 232 -26.49 17.09 -18.04
CA THR A 232 -27.46 17.17 -16.92
C THR A 232 -28.04 15.82 -16.50
N LYS A 233 -27.82 14.74 -17.28
CA LYS A 233 -28.22 13.37 -16.94
C LYS A 233 -27.14 12.61 -16.17
N LEU A 234 -25.98 13.18 -15.97
CA LEU A 234 -24.87 12.53 -15.30
C LEU A 234 -25.30 12.10 -13.88
N LEU A 235 -25.11 10.82 -13.60
CA LEU A 235 -25.31 10.19 -12.30
C LEU A 235 -23.98 10.07 -11.55
N ASP A 236 -22.90 9.80 -12.29
CA ASP A 236 -21.56 9.62 -11.75
C ASP A 236 -20.54 10.33 -12.61
N PHE A 237 -19.79 11.23 -11.98
CA PHE A 237 -18.74 12.02 -12.59
C PHE A 237 -17.42 11.81 -11.86
N ASP A 238 -16.49 11.10 -12.50
CA ASP A 238 -15.18 10.77 -11.94
C ASP A 238 -14.06 11.24 -12.87
N VAL A 239 -13.28 12.18 -12.38
CA VAL A 239 -12.03 12.67 -13.01
C VAL A 239 -10.85 12.60 -12.02
N ALA A 240 -10.96 11.72 -11.04
CA ALA A 240 -9.98 11.56 -9.97
C ALA A 240 -8.60 11.12 -10.48
N SER A 241 -7.59 11.27 -9.64
CA SER A 241 -6.21 10.82 -9.90
C SER A 241 -5.64 11.31 -11.23
N ASN A 242 -5.80 12.61 -11.50
CA ASN A 242 -5.26 13.28 -12.67
C ASN A 242 -4.34 14.45 -12.26
N LYS A 243 -4.03 15.33 -13.18
CA LYS A 243 -3.26 16.56 -12.95
C LYS A 243 -4.09 17.78 -13.34
N LEU A 244 -5.38 17.71 -13.10
CA LEU A 244 -6.30 18.81 -13.38
C LEU A 244 -6.03 19.98 -12.44
N THR A 245 -6.22 21.19 -12.94
CA THR A 245 -5.91 22.44 -12.25
C THR A 245 -7.07 23.41 -12.33
N GLY A 246 -6.93 24.57 -11.71
CA GLY A 246 -7.98 25.59 -11.66
C GLY A 246 -9.01 25.35 -10.57
N PRO A 247 -10.07 26.16 -10.52
CA PRO A 247 -11.12 26.01 -9.51
C PRO A 247 -12.06 24.87 -9.84
N VAL A 248 -12.75 24.35 -8.81
CA VAL A 248 -13.93 23.50 -9.03
C VAL A 248 -15.00 24.35 -9.71
N PRO A 249 -15.50 23.96 -10.90
CA PRO A 249 -16.39 24.82 -11.67
C PRO A 249 -17.73 25.05 -10.97
N VAL A 250 -18.22 26.27 -10.95
CA VAL A 250 -19.53 26.61 -10.34
C VAL A 250 -20.68 25.84 -11.01
N TRP A 251 -20.60 25.59 -12.32
CA TRP A 251 -21.62 24.83 -13.04
C TRP A 251 -21.74 23.37 -12.56
N LEU A 252 -20.78 22.84 -11.79
CA LEU A 252 -20.87 21.49 -11.21
C LEU A 252 -22.17 21.31 -10.42
N THR A 253 -22.64 22.37 -9.77
CA THR A 253 -23.91 22.39 -9.03
C THR A 253 -25.16 22.33 -9.91
N GLU A 254 -25.01 22.44 -11.26
CA GLU A 254 -26.12 22.29 -12.21
C GLU A 254 -26.33 20.81 -12.65
N LEU A 255 -25.43 19.90 -12.25
CA LEU A 255 -25.56 18.48 -12.50
C LEU A 255 -26.56 17.85 -11.50
N THR A 256 -27.80 18.24 -11.61
CA THR A 256 -28.87 17.92 -10.63
C THR A 256 -29.21 16.43 -10.51
N SER A 257 -28.84 15.61 -11.49
CA SER A 257 -29.01 14.16 -11.46
C SER A 257 -27.84 13.44 -10.76
N ALA A 258 -26.70 14.11 -10.54
CA ALA A 258 -25.51 13.47 -10.03
C ALA A 258 -25.73 12.92 -8.63
N GLN A 259 -25.34 11.67 -8.47
CA GLN A 259 -25.37 10.92 -7.20
C GLN A 259 -23.95 10.81 -6.61
N GLN A 260 -22.92 10.83 -7.48
CA GLN A 260 -21.53 10.71 -7.10
C GLN A 260 -20.67 11.67 -7.90
N ILE A 261 -19.73 12.33 -7.21
CA ILE A 261 -18.73 13.24 -7.81
C ILE A 261 -17.37 12.90 -7.22
N GLU A 262 -16.41 12.56 -8.08
CA GLU A 262 -15.06 12.21 -7.68
C GLU A 262 -14.02 13.06 -8.41
N LEU A 263 -13.42 14.00 -7.67
CA LEU A 263 -12.39 14.93 -8.13
C LEU A 263 -11.06 14.73 -7.39
N TYR A 264 -10.96 13.69 -6.55
CA TYR A 264 -9.83 13.51 -5.64
C TYR A 264 -8.50 13.32 -6.37
N ASN A 265 -7.41 13.61 -5.67
CA ASN A 265 -6.03 13.44 -6.16
C ASN A 265 -5.81 14.17 -7.50
N ASN A 266 -5.98 15.49 -7.44
CA ASN A 266 -5.74 16.44 -8.52
C ASN A 266 -4.97 17.66 -7.99
N SER A 267 -4.97 18.75 -8.74
CA SER A 267 -4.36 20.02 -8.34
C SER A 267 -5.41 21.17 -8.39
N PHE A 268 -6.65 20.88 -8.02
CA PHE A 268 -7.69 21.90 -7.94
C PHE A 268 -7.38 22.92 -6.84
N THR A 269 -7.64 24.19 -7.13
CA THR A 269 -7.36 25.34 -6.25
C THR A 269 -8.61 26.19 -6.05
N GLY A 270 -8.52 27.19 -5.18
CA GLY A 270 -9.64 28.07 -4.88
C GLY A 270 -10.65 27.43 -3.94
N GLU A 271 -11.87 27.89 -3.94
CA GLU A 271 -12.93 27.48 -3.01
C GLU A 271 -13.95 26.56 -3.70
N LEU A 272 -14.63 25.74 -2.93
CA LEU A 272 -15.81 25.04 -3.40
C LEU A 272 -16.92 26.05 -3.74
N PRO A 273 -17.79 25.80 -4.75
CA PRO A 273 -18.91 26.68 -5.05
C PRO A 273 -19.70 27.02 -3.78
N ALA A 274 -19.83 28.30 -3.46
CA ALA A 274 -20.46 28.76 -2.22
C ALA A 274 -21.96 28.47 -2.18
N THR A 275 -22.62 28.38 -3.35
CA THR A 275 -24.07 28.18 -3.49
C THR A 275 -24.39 27.28 -4.68
N GLY A 276 -25.63 26.82 -4.74
CA GLY A 276 -26.14 25.98 -5.82
C GLY A 276 -26.23 24.51 -5.48
N TRP A 277 -25.58 24.07 -4.42
CA TRP A 277 -25.65 22.67 -3.97
C TRP A 277 -27.07 22.20 -3.63
N SER A 278 -27.91 23.11 -3.13
CA SER A 278 -29.31 22.84 -2.82
C SER A 278 -30.13 22.27 -4.00
N LYS A 279 -29.65 22.44 -5.24
CA LYS A 279 -30.26 21.87 -6.45
C LYS A 279 -29.95 20.39 -6.63
N MET A 280 -28.83 19.91 -6.04
CA MET A 280 -28.29 18.58 -6.22
C MET A 280 -28.91 17.55 -5.25
N THR A 281 -30.21 17.48 -5.18
CA THR A 281 -30.94 16.64 -4.21
C THR A 281 -30.67 15.13 -4.39
N ALA A 282 -30.14 14.73 -5.54
CA ALA A 282 -29.75 13.34 -5.82
C ALA A 282 -28.35 13.00 -5.27
N LEU A 283 -27.49 14.01 -4.97
CA LEU A 283 -26.12 13.78 -4.55
C LEU A 283 -26.06 13.00 -3.23
N ARG A 284 -25.23 11.96 -3.23
CA ARG A 284 -24.99 11.06 -2.09
C ARG A 284 -23.52 11.02 -1.69
N ARG A 285 -22.64 11.09 -2.66
CA ARG A 285 -21.19 10.94 -2.44
C ARG A 285 -20.43 12.03 -3.16
N ILE A 286 -19.52 12.67 -2.43
CA ILE A 286 -18.59 13.63 -3.00
C ILE A 286 -17.22 13.43 -2.41
N ASP A 287 -16.23 13.28 -3.28
CA ASP A 287 -14.82 13.20 -2.92
C ASP A 287 -14.02 14.24 -3.71
N VAL A 288 -13.53 15.25 -3.02
CA VAL A 288 -12.60 16.27 -3.55
C VAL A 288 -11.28 16.28 -2.79
N SER A 289 -10.98 15.18 -2.09
CA SER A 289 -9.77 15.03 -1.29
C SER A 289 -8.48 15.12 -2.11
N MET A 290 -7.35 15.28 -1.43
CA MET A 290 -6.02 15.31 -2.05
C MET A 290 -5.94 16.36 -3.18
N ASN A 291 -6.29 17.62 -2.84
CA ASN A 291 -6.25 18.77 -3.72
C ASN A 291 -5.62 19.98 -3.00
N GLN A 292 -5.77 21.16 -3.55
CA GLN A 292 -5.29 22.43 -2.95
C GLN A 292 -6.46 23.40 -2.72
N LEU A 293 -7.64 22.86 -2.40
CA LEU A 293 -8.85 23.62 -2.16
C LEU A 293 -8.75 24.36 -0.82
N ALA A 294 -9.18 25.60 -0.80
CA ALA A 294 -9.16 26.48 0.37
C ALA A 294 -10.59 26.99 0.69
N GLY A 295 -10.69 27.91 1.64
CA GLY A 295 -11.98 28.46 2.07
C GLY A 295 -12.78 27.51 2.94
N THR A 296 -14.08 27.73 3.04
CA THR A 296 -14.95 27.03 3.99
C THR A 296 -15.78 25.93 3.31
N ILE A 297 -16.20 24.94 4.09
CA ILE A 297 -17.16 23.95 3.62
C ILE A 297 -18.53 24.61 3.46
N PRO A 298 -19.15 24.57 2.26
CA PRO A 298 -20.44 25.22 2.02
C PRO A 298 -21.57 24.59 2.86
N ASN A 299 -22.37 25.38 3.54
CA ASN A 299 -23.48 24.89 4.34
C ASN A 299 -24.52 24.15 3.48
N GLU A 300 -24.85 24.66 2.27
CA GLU A 300 -25.78 24.00 1.35
C GLU A 300 -25.33 22.58 0.97
N LEU A 301 -24.01 22.32 0.86
CA LEU A 301 -23.48 20.98 0.61
C LEU A 301 -23.79 20.02 1.78
N CYS A 302 -23.61 20.51 3.00
CA CYS A 302 -23.88 19.75 4.22
C CYS A 302 -25.37 19.57 4.52
N GLU A 303 -26.28 20.30 3.86
CA GLU A 303 -27.73 20.12 3.94
C GLU A 303 -28.24 18.98 3.06
N LEU A 304 -27.41 18.47 2.13
CA LEU A 304 -27.76 17.37 1.25
C LEU A 304 -27.80 16.04 2.02
N PRO A 305 -28.60 15.06 1.53
CA PRO A 305 -28.69 13.76 2.16
C PRO A 305 -27.48 12.88 1.80
N LEU A 306 -26.28 13.34 2.18
CA LEU A 306 -25.02 12.69 1.85
C LEU A 306 -24.87 11.34 2.55
N GLU A 307 -24.25 10.41 1.85
CA GLU A 307 -23.80 9.13 2.34
C GLU A 307 -22.30 9.18 2.69
N SER A 308 -21.49 9.86 1.87
CA SER A 308 -20.05 10.02 2.05
C SER A 308 -19.63 11.45 1.70
N LEU A 309 -18.80 12.06 2.56
CA LEU A 309 -18.18 13.36 2.37
C LEU A 309 -16.68 13.25 2.64
N ASN A 310 -15.88 13.29 1.57
CA ASN A 310 -14.43 13.18 1.61
C ASN A 310 -13.78 14.47 1.13
N LEU A 311 -13.15 15.20 2.06
CA LEU A 311 -12.51 16.49 1.81
C LEU A 311 -11.05 16.52 2.30
N TYR A 312 -10.49 15.37 2.69
CA TYR A 312 -9.18 15.26 3.32
C TYR A 312 -8.03 15.71 2.42
N GLU A 313 -6.91 16.07 3.03
CA GLU A 313 -5.71 16.55 2.35
C GLU A 313 -6.00 17.73 1.39
N ASN A 314 -6.50 18.82 1.99
CA ASN A 314 -6.75 20.12 1.34
C ASN A 314 -6.27 21.26 2.26
N GLN A 315 -6.65 22.49 1.96
CA GLN A 315 -6.36 23.70 2.75
C GLN A 315 -7.65 24.34 3.26
N LEU A 316 -8.70 23.54 3.48
CA LEU A 316 -9.99 24.02 3.93
C LEU A 316 -9.92 24.53 5.36
N GLU A 317 -10.61 25.64 5.63
CA GLU A 317 -10.65 26.31 6.93
C GLU A 317 -12.09 26.55 7.42
N GLY A 318 -12.22 27.16 8.59
CA GLY A 318 -13.55 27.42 9.16
C GLY A 318 -14.13 26.25 9.93
N GLU A 319 -15.40 26.26 10.17
CA GLU A 319 -16.13 25.26 10.97
C GLU A 319 -16.80 24.23 10.07
N LEU A 320 -16.97 23.01 10.57
CA LEU A 320 -17.82 22.01 9.94
C LEU A 320 -19.28 22.39 10.18
N PRO A 321 -20.09 22.61 9.11
CA PRO A 321 -21.49 23.01 9.27
C PRO A 321 -22.31 22.01 10.10
N GLU A 322 -23.09 22.51 11.04
CA GLU A 322 -23.99 21.69 11.89
C GLU A 322 -25.00 20.86 11.08
N SER A 323 -25.34 21.33 9.87
CA SER A 323 -26.29 20.67 8.96
C SER A 323 -25.87 19.25 8.57
N ILE A 324 -24.57 18.92 8.52
CA ILE A 324 -24.10 17.57 8.17
C ILE A 324 -24.64 16.48 9.12
N ALA A 325 -24.88 16.83 10.39
CA ALA A 325 -25.44 15.93 11.39
C ALA A 325 -26.89 15.53 11.11
N ASN A 326 -27.56 16.19 10.18
CA ASN A 326 -28.93 15.90 9.77
C ASN A 326 -29.00 14.87 8.64
N SER A 327 -27.89 14.52 8.00
CA SER A 327 -27.84 13.51 6.93
C SER A 327 -28.07 12.11 7.50
N PRO A 328 -29.22 11.47 7.22
CA PRO A 328 -29.61 10.22 7.88
C PRO A 328 -28.81 9.01 7.39
N ASN A 329 -28.27 9.10 6.19
CA ASN A 329 -27.53 8.02 5.53
C ASN A 329 -26.03 8.19 5.58
N LEU A 330 -25.53 9.22 6.26
CA LEU A 330 -24.08 9.48 6.34
C LEU A 330 -23.39 8.30 7.04
N TYR A 331 -22.59 7.55 6.26
CA TYR A 331 -21.76 6.47 6.77
C TYR A 331 -20.28 6.81 6.81
N GLU A 332 -19.84 7.82 6.04
CA GLU A 332 -18.44 8.19 5.92
C GLU A 332 -18.22 9.71 5.94
N LEU A 333 -17.35 10.16 6.82
CA LEU A 333 -16.94 11.57 6.95
C LEU A 333 -15.43 11.64 7.13
N ARG A 334 -14.69 12.05 6.10
CA ARG A 334 -13.22 12.16 6.12
C ARG A 334 -12.78 13.58 5.79
N LEU A 335 -12.24 14.25 6.80
CA LEU A 335 -11.84 15.65 6.74
C LEU A 335 -10.38 15.88 7.13
N PHE A 336 -9.61 14.82 7.32
CA PHE A 336 -8.26 14.90 7.89
C PHE A 336 -7.29 15.71 7.02
N ARG A 337 -6.25 16.26 7.66
CA ARG A 337 -5.25 17.12 7.01
C ARG A 337 -5.87 18.32 6.29
N ASN A 338 -6.47 19.20 7.08
CA ASN A 338 -7.00 20.51 6.69
C ASN A 338 -6.71 21.53 7.81
N HIS A 339 -7.31 22.71 7.76
CA HIS A 339 -7.24 23.74 8.78
C HIS A 339 -8.63 24.03 9.41
N LEU A 340 -9.47 23.00 9.46
CA LEU A 340 -10.81 23.09 10.01
C LEU A 340 -10.75 23.28 11.53
N LYS A 341 -11.63 24.11 12.06
CA LYS A 341 -11.65 24.50 13.48
C LYS A 341 -13.07 24.52 14.05
N GLY A 342 -13.20 24.92 15.30
CA GLY A 342 -14.48 24.92 16.00
C GLY A 342 -14.80 23.55 16.56
N ASN A 343 -16.05 23.33 16.90
CA ASN A 343 -16.53 22.09 17.51
C ASN A 343 -17.06 21.13 16.46
N LEU A 344 -17.01 19.83 16.74
CA LEU A 344 -17.75 18.86 15.96
C LEU A 344 -19.26 19.06 16.18
N PRO A 345 -20.11 18.87 15.15
CA PRO A 345 -21.56 19.02 15.25
C PRO A 345 -22.14 18.16 16.38
N LYS A 346 -22.86 18.79 17.30
CA LYS A 346 -23.35 18.17 18.53
C LYS A 346 -24.19 16.91 18.31
N ASN A 347 -24.95 16.86 17.20
CA ASN A 347 -25.82 15.73 16.88
C ASN A 347 -25.20 14.75 15.86
N LEU A 348 -23.91 14.88 15.56
CA LEU A 348 -23.23 13.99 14.63
C LEU A 348 -23.31 12.53 15.12
N GLY A 349 -23.68 11.61 14.24
CA GLY A 349 -23.86 10.19 14.54
C GLY A 349 -25.17 9.82 15.24
N LYS A 350 -25.97 10.82 15.67
CA LYS A 350 -27.23 10.56 16.40
C LYS A 350 -28.26 9.80 15.57
N ASN A 351 -28.41 10.18 14.31
CA ASN A 351 -29.46 9.69 13.42
C ASN A 351 -28.90 9.05 12.14
N SER A 352 -27.58 8.99 11.99
CA SER A 352 -26.88 8.45 10.81
C SER A 352 -26.19 7.13 11.12
N SER A 353 -26.10 6.26 10.12
CA SER A 353 -25.36 4.98 10.20
C SER A 353 -23.85 5.22 10.05
N LEU A 354 -23.28 6.19 10.76
CA LEU A 354 -21.88 6.55 10.64
C LEU A 354 -20.99 5.33 10.95
N LEU A 355 -20.19 4.92 9.97
CA LEU A 355 -19.22 3.83 10.05
C LEU A 355 -17.80 4.38 10.28
N TRP A 356 -17.45 5.44 9.55
CA TRP A 356 -16.10 5.98 9.55
C TRP A 356 -16.13 7.49 9.73
N ILE A 357 -15.43 7.97 10.75
CA ILE A 357 -15.12 9.37 10.93
C ILE A 357 -13.61 9.55 11.06
N ASP A 358 -13.05 10.42 10.23
CA ASP A 358 -11.66 10.86 10.35
C ASP A 358 -11.58 12.38 10.22
N VAL A 359 -11.30 13.03 11.34
CA VAL A 359 -11.08 14.49 11.43
C VAL A 359 -9.66 14.82 11.88
N SER A 360 -8.76 13.86 11.75
CA SER A 360 -7.36 13.96 12.20
C SER A 360 -6.62 15.13 11.55
N GLU A 361 -5.57 15.62 12.21
CA GLU A 361 -4.69 16.66 11.66
C GLU A 361 -5.47 17.90 11.20
N ASN A 362 -6.19 18.51 12.16
CA ASN A 362 -6.97 19.75 12.01
C ASN A 362 -6.85 20.59 13.30
N ASP A 363 -7.62 21.67 13.39
CA ASP A 363 -7.69 22.54 14.56
C ASP A 363 -9.03 22.42 15.33
N PHE A 364 -9.72 21.29 15.22
CA PHE A 364 -10.97 21.05 15.94
C PHE A 364 -10.78 21.14 17.44
N SER A 365 -11.79 21.68 18.14
CA SER A 365 -11.81 21.89 19.58
C SER A 365 -13.12 21.37 20.20
N GLY A 366 -13.28 21.54 21.51
CA GLY A 366 -14.46 21.06 22.20
C GLY A 366 -14.47 19.57 22.44
N GLU A 367 -15.65 18.98 22.63
CA GLU A 367 -15.83 17.61 23.08
C GLU A 367 -16.25 16.68 21.94
N ILE A 368 -16.02 15.39 22.10
CA ILE A 368 -16.61 14.37 21.20
C ILE A 368 -18.13 14.37 21.39
N PRO A 369 -18.92 14.41 20.29
CA PRO A 369 -20.37 14.36 20.39
C PRO A 369 -20.88 13.11 21.13
N GLU A 370 -21.75 13.29 22.13
CA GLU A 370 -22.26 12.21 22.99
C GLU A 370 -22.89 11.05 22.19
N ASN A 371 -23.52 11.38 21.06
CA ASN A 371 -24.23 10.42 20.22
C ASN A 371 -23.44 9.98 18.98
N LEU A 372 -22.12 10.13 18.97
CA LEU A 372 -21.30 9.80 17.78
C LEU A 372 -21.52 8.35 17.28
N CYS A 373 -21.75 7.41 18.20
CA CYS A 373 -22.16 6.03 17.90
C CYS A 373 -23.66 5.78 18.24
N GLY A 374 -24.52 6.75 17.95
CA GLY A 374 -25.91 6.69 18.41
C GLY A 374 -26.71 5.48 17.91
N LEU A 375 -26.45 5.01 16.69
CA LEU A 375 -27.06 3.83 16.10
C LEU A 375 -26.23 2.54 16.24
N GLY A 376 -25.03 2.61 16.81
CA GLY A 376 -24.19 1.43 17.08
C GLY A 376 -23.45 0.86 15.87
N PHE A 377 -23.22 1.64 14.83
CA PHE A 377 -22.53 1.20 13.61
C PHE A 377 -21.08 1.67 13.48
N LEU A 378 -20.64 2.63 14.29
CA LEU A 378 -19.33 3.24 14.15
C LEU A 378 -18.20 2.21 14.29
N GLU A 379 -17.38 2.06 13.26
CA GLU A 379 -16.22 1.16 13.22
C GLU A 379 -14.90 1.89 13.45
N GLU A 380 -14.75 3.12 12.92
CA GLU A 380 -13.52 3.90 13.06
C GLU A 380 -13.81 5.31 13.57
N ALA A 381 -13.12 5.68 14.65
CA ALA A 381 -13.11 7.04 15.21
C ALA A 381 -11.67 7.54 15.24
N MET A 382 -11.30 8.36 14.25
CA MET A 382 -9.96 8.90 14.10
C MET A 382 -9.99 10.41 14.23
N MET A 383 -9.28 10.94 15.26
CA MET A 383 -9.33 12.36 15.64
C MET A 383 -7.95 12.86 16.12
N ILE A 384 -6.87 12.21 15.65
CA ILE A 384 -5.51 12.53 16.12
C ILE A 384 -5.08 13.94 15.73
N TYR A 385 -4.14 14.52 16.46
CA TYR A 385 -3.56 15.84 16.17
C TYR A 385 -4.64 16.92 15.97
N ASN A 386 -5.39 17.21 17.06
CA ASN A 386 -6.38 18.28 17.14
C ASN A 386 -6.25 19.03 18.48
N SER A 387 -7.20 19.88 18.77
CA SER A 387 -7.36 20.56 20.07
C SER A 387 -8.60 20.09 20.84
N LEU A 388 -9.11 18.88 20.52
CA LEU A 388 -10.29 18.31 21.19
C LEU A 388 -10.01 18.09 22.67
N SER A 389 -11.03 18.25 23.50
CA SER A 389 -10.91 18.27 24.96
C SER A 389 -12.12 17.60 25.64
N GLY A 390 -12.17 17.64 26.97
CA GLY A 390 -13.21 16.97 27.72
C GLY A 390 -12.94 15.50 27.97
N GLU A 391 -13.97 14.76 28.32
CA GLU A 391 -13.90 13.32 28.57
C GLU A 391 -14.38 12.53 27.35
N ILE A 392 -13.96 11.27 27.24
CA ILE A 392 -14.54 10.37 26.25
C ILE A 392 -15.98 10.05 26.66
N PRO A 393 -16.99 10.26 25.78
CA PRO A 393 -18.38 9.93 26.09
C PRO A 393 -18.56 8.48 26.50
N ALA A 394 -19.34 8.20 27.53
CA ALA A 394 -19.63 6.85 28.01
C ALA A 394 -20.33 5.99 26.93
N SER A 395 -21.05 6.60 26.02
CA SER A 395 -21.70 5.97 24.84
C SER A 395 -20.70 5.29 23.93
N LEU A 396 -19.49 5.84 23.74
CA LEU A 396 -18.43 5.17 22.94
C LEU A 396 -17.97 3.86 23.60
N GLY A 397 -18.00 3.76 24.93
CA GLY A 397 -17.72 2.50 25.62
C GLY A 397 -18.80 1.41 25.41
N GLN A 398 -19.93 1.76 24.83
CA GLN A 398 -21.02 0.83 24.49
C GLN A 398 -21.08 0.49 22.98
N CYS A 399 -20.24 1.14 22.19
CA CYS A 399 -20.20 1.03 20.74
C CYS A 399 -19.45 -0.26 20.31
N ARG A 400 -20.16 -1.40 20.27
CA ARG A 400 -19.57 -2.72 20.00
C ARG A 400 -19.00 -2.90 18.59
N SER A 401 -19.41 -2.07 17.64
CA SER A 401 -18.92 -2.10 16.26
C SER A 401 -17.51 -1.55 16.11
N LEU A 402 -17.02 -0.76 17.07
CA LEU A 402 -15.71 -0.11 17.00
C LEU A 402 -14.58 -1.13 16.78
N ARG A 403 -13.72 -0.81 15.82
CA ARG A 403 -12.52 -1.54 15.43
C ARG A 403 -11.25 -0.74 15.65
N ARG A 404 -11.32 0.58 15.41
CA ARG A 404 -10.19 1.49 15.55
C ARG A 404 -10.63 2.78 16.26
N VAL A 405 -9.93 3.11 17.33
CA VAL A 405 -10.15 4.35 18.09
C VAL A 405 -8.80 5.04 18.23
N ARG A 406 -8.65 6.20 17.60
CA ARG A 406 -7.43 6.99 17.63
C ARG A 406 -7.75 8.43 18.05
N LEU A 407 -7.39 8.77 19.27
CA LEU A 407 -7.64 10.08 19.88
C LEU A 407 -6.34 10.78 20.28
N SER A 408 -5.20 10.25 19.84
CA SER A 408 -3.89 10.74 20.29
C SER A 408 -3.60 12.19 19.90
N HIS A 409 -2.71 12.84 20.66
CA HIS A 409 -2.28 14.22 20.44
C HIS A 409 -3.45 15.22 20.43
N ASN A 410 -4.18 15.25 21.54
CA ASN A 410 -5.29 16.15 21.81
C ASN A 410 -5.18 16.72 23.26
N LYS A 411 -6.26 17.28 23.76
CA LYS A 411 -6.37 17.81 25.11
C LYS A 411 -7.40 17.08 25.96
N PHE A 412 -7.71 15.83 25.60
CA PHE A 412 -8.64 15.00 26.36
C PHE A 412 -8.16 14.76 27.78
N SER A 413 -9.10 14.60 28.70
CA SER A 413 -8.82 14.42 30.12
C SER A 413 -9.86 13.50 30.77
N GLY A 414 -9.76 13.28 32.09
CA GLY A 414 -10.65 12.40 32.79
C GLY A 414 -10.30 10.92 32.62
N ASN A 415 -11.20 10.05 33.04
CA ASN A 415 -11.01 8.61 32.97
C ASN A 415 -11.57 8.05 31.67
N VAL A 416 -10.90 7.05 31.11
CA VAL A 416 -11.42 6.31 29.99
C VAL A 416 -12.64 5.47 30.43
N PRO A 417 -13.78 5.54 29.72
CA PRO A 417 -14.96 4.74 30.07
C PRO A 417 -14.63 3.25 30.15
N THR A 418 -15.05 2.59 31.23
CA THR A 418 -14.74 1.18 31.48
C THR A 418 -15.18 0.25 30.35
N GLY A 419 -16.26 0.58 29.65
CA GLY A 419 -16.72 -0.20 28.51
C GLY A 419 -15.79 -0.13 27.30
N LEU A 420 -15.10 1.00 27.09
CA LEU A 420 -14.20 1.19 25.94
C LEU A 420 -13.00 0.24 26.00
N TRP A 421 -12.48 -0.02 27.22
CA TRP A 421 -11.39 -0.96 27.41
C TRP A 421 -11.71 -2.39 26.91
N GLY A 422 -12.97 -2.83 27.04
CA GLY A 422 -13.39 -4.20 26.77
C GLY A 422 -14.16 -4.41 25.46
N LEU A 423 -14.06 -3.52 24.51
CA LEU A 423 -14.77 -3.66 23.23
C LEU A 423 -14.16 -4.80 22.38
N PRO A 424 -14.97 -5.80 22.00
CA PRO A 424 -14.45 -7.07 21.46
C PRO A 424 -13.82 -6.97 20.07
N HIS A 425 -14.17 -5.94 19.31
CA HIS A 425 -13.72 -5.78 17.92
C HIS A 425 -12.61 -4.75 17.76
N VAL A 426 -12.31 -3.98 18.80
CA VAL A 426 -11.22 -2.99 18.75
C VAL A 426 -9.88 -3.70 18.58
N SER A 427 -9.21 -3.37 17.49
CA SER A 427 -7.87 -3.85 17.18
C SER A 427 -6.78 -2.81 17.49
N LEU A 428 -7.14 -1.53 17.48
CA LEU A 428 -6.24 -0.42 17.78
C LEU A 428 -6.95 0.58 18.70
N LEU A 429 -6.35 0.82 19.88
CA LEU A 429 -6.75 1.86 20.83
C LEU A 429 -5.55 2.79 21.05
N ASP A 430 -5.62 3.99 20.50
CA ASP A 430 -4.58 5.02 20.54
C ASP A 430 -5.09 6.26 21.29
N LEU A 431 -4.63 6.43 22.53
CA LEU A 431 -4.96 7.53 23.43
C LEU A 431 -3.75 8.40 23.77
N ALA A 432 -2.61 8.17 23.13
CA ALA A 432 -1.33 8.77 23.46
C ALA A 432 -1.36 10.32 23.39
N GLY A 433 -0.49 10.99 24.14
CA GLY A 433 -0.33 12.46 24.06
C GLY A 433 -1.58 13.24 24.44
N ASN A 434 -2.19 12.90 25.57
CA ASN A 434 -3.36 13.55 26.14
C ASN A 434 -3.17 13.85 27.65
N SER A 435 -4.24 14.07 28.37
CA SER A 435 -4.25 14.22 29.83
C SER A 435 -5.17 13.20 30.51
N PHE A 436 -5.36 12.02 29.89
CA PHE A 436 -6.16 10.96 30.49
C PHE A 436 -5.56 10.49 31.83
N SER A 437 -6.42 10.11 32.75
CA SER A 437 -6.07 9.66 34.11
C SER A 437 -6.81 8.37 34.47
N GLY A 438 -6.56 7.88 35.68
CA GLY A 438 -7.17 6.64 36.17
C GLY A 438 -6.41 5.39 35.75
N GLU A 439 -7.03 4.24 35.95
CA GLU A 439 -6.41 2.94 35.73
C GLU A 439 -6.89 2.26 34.46
N ILE A 440 -6.11 1.32 33.93
CA ILE A 440 -6.57 0.40 32.91
C ILE A 440 -7.62 -0.52 33.54
N ALA A 441 -8.86 -0.48 33.04
CA ALA A 441 -9.92 -1.27 33.64
C ALA A 441 -9.79 -2.76 33.34
N LYS A 442 -10.18 -3.62 34.28
CA LYS A 442 -10.17 -5.08 34.12
C LYS A 442 -11.04 -5.58 32.97
N THR A 443 -12.00 -4.75 32.55
CA THR A 443 -12.81 -5.04 31.35
C THR A 443 -11.99 -5.23 30.07
N ILE A 444 -10.71 -4.81 30.07
CA ILE A 444 -9.78 -5.01 28.94
C ILE A 444 -9.66 -6.49 28.53
N ALA A 445 -9.90 -7.44 29.44
CA ALA A 445 -10.01 -8.85 29.10
C ALA A 445 -11.02 -9.16 27.97
N GLY A 446 -12.02 -8.28 27.76
CA GLY A 446 -13.01 -8.40 26.68
C GLY A 446 -12.50 -8.01 25.29
N ALA A 447 -11.37 -7.31 25.20
CA ALA A 447 -10.82 -6.79 23.95
C ALA A 447 -10.04 -7.86 23.16
N ALA A 448 -10.68 -8.94 22.81
CA ALA A 448 -10.07 -10.13 22.21
C ALA A 448 -9.36 -9.89 20.85
N ASN A 449 -9.62 -8.75 20.19
CA ASN A 449 -8.97 -8.40 18.92
C ASN A 449 -7.90 -7.34 19.06
N LEU A 450 -7.62 -6.84 20.26
CA LEU A 450 -6.68 -5.74 20.48
C LEU A 450 -5.26 -6.17 20.12
N SER A 451 -4.71 -5.51 19.12
CA SER A 451 -3.35 -5.73 18.64
C SER A 451 -2.41 -4.57 18.96
N ALA A 452 -2.94 -3.36 19.13
CA ALA A 452 -2.14 -2.19 19.45
C ALA A 452 -2.84 -1.35 20.54
N LEU A 453 -2.10 -1.10 21.63
CA LEU A 453 -2.53 -0.29 22.78
C LEU A 453 -1.52 0.81 23.02
N PHE A 454 -1.88 2.07 22.69
CA PHE A 454 -1.02 3.24 22.84
C PHE A 454 -1.60 4.21 23.87
N LEU A 455 -0.92 4.29 25.01
CA LEU A 455 -1.31 5.10 26.17
C LEU A 455 -0.25 6.15 26.53
N SER A 456 0.84 6.21 25.78
CA SER A 456 2.02 7.05 26.05
C SER A 456 1.67 8.50 26.34
N LYS A 457 2.47 9.18 27.16
CA LYS A 457 2.34 10.64 27.42
C LYS A 457 0.96 11.06 27.91
N ASN A 458 0.56 10.46 29.04
CA ASN A 458 -0.69 10.73 29.74
C ASN A 458 -0.47 10.83 31.26
N ARG A 459 -1.54 10.67 32.04
CA ARG A 459 -1.52 10.63 33.52
C ARG A 459 -2.15 9.33 34.04
N PHE A 460 -2.12 8.25 33.24
CA PHE A 460 -2.60 6.96 33.71
C PHE A 460 -1.82 6.51 34.94
N SER A 461 -2.53 5.93 35.89
CA SER A 461 -1.95 5.55 37.22
C SER A 461 -2.45 4.17 37.62
N GLY A 462 -2.05 3.74 38.81
CA GLY A 462 -2.39 2.42 39.32
C GLY A 462 -1.59 1.30 38.70
N THR A 463 -2.00 0.07 38.91
CA THR A 463 -1.29 -1.12 38.43
C THR A 463 -1.77 -1.53 37.01
N ILE A 464 -0.87 -2.07 36.22
CA ILE A 464 -1.27 -2.76 34.99
C ILE A 464 -2.03 -4.03 35.43
N PRO A 465 -3.29 -4.23 34.97
CA PRO A 465 -4.10 -5.35 35.45
C PRO A 465 -3.64 -6.70 34.87
N GLU A 466 -3.80 -7.76 35.64
CA GLU A 466 -3.49 -9.15 35.23
C GLU A 466 -4.25 -9.52 33.91
N GLU A 467 -5.40 -8.93 33.71
CA GLU A 467 -6.26 -9.13 32.54
C GLU A 467 -5.61 -8.74 31.21
N ILE A 468 -4.54 -7.93 31.22
CA ILE A 468 -3.77 -7.61 30.00
C ILE A 468 -3.17 -8.86 29.36
N GLY A 469 -2.79 -9.87 30.19
CA GLY A 469 -2.22 -11.13 29.72
C GLY A 469 -3.20 -12.04 28.95
N PHE A 470 -4.47 -11.65 28.82
CA PHE A 470 -5.47 -12.38 28.02
C PHE A 470 -5.58 -11.85 26.59
N LEU A 471 -4.83 -10.81 26.25
CA LEU A 471 -4.83 -10.20 24.91
C LEU A 471 -3.85 -10.93 23.99
N ASP A 472 -4.19 -12.12 23.57
CA ASP A 472 -3.33 -13.03 22.80
C ASP A 472 -2.89 -12.47 21.44
N LYS A 473 -3.57 -11.43 20.94
CA LYS A 473 -3.25 -10.73 19.68
C LYS A 473 -2.41 -9.47 19.86
N LEU A 474 -2.09 -9.10 21.09
CA LEU A 474 -1.37 -7.84 21.36
C LEU A 474 0.06 -7.91 20.80
N LEU A 475 0.33 -6.98 19.88
CA LEU A 475 1.62 -6.79 19.24
C LEU A 475 2.40 -5.64 19.87
N ASP A 476 1.71 -4.54 20.14
CA ASP A 476 2.32 -3.31 20.62
C ASP A 476 1.61 -2.83 21.88
N PHE A 477 2.37 -2.66 22.96
CA PHE A 477 1.93 -1.99 24.17
C PHE A 477 2.90 -0.86 24.53
N LEU A 478 2.45 0.37 24.26
CA LEU A 478 3.19 1.61 24.55
C LEU A 478 2.47 2.38 25.64
N GLY A 479 3.07 2.49 26.80
CA GLY A 479 2.51 3.18 27.97
C GLY A 479 3.54 4.04 28.67
N ASP A 480 4.56 4.47 27.95
CA ASP A 480 5.63 5.34 28.44
C ASP A 480 5.11 6.71 28.91
N GLU A 481 5.91 7.39 29.74
CA GLU A 481 5.60 8.74 30.25
C GLU A 481 4.20 8.82 30.89
N ASN A 482 3.96 7.94 31.89
CA ASN A 482 2.73 7.90 32.67
C ASN A 482 3.07 7.76 34.17
N GLN A 483 2.10 7.37 35.04
CA GLN A 483 2.23 7.15 36.48
C GLN A 483 1.86 5.70 36.84
N PHE A 484 2.04 4.74 35.91
CA PHE A 484 1.82 3.33 36.23
C PHE A 484 2.75 2.85 37.31
N SER A 485 2.21 2.09 38.29
CA SER A 485 2.94 1.67 39.49
C SER A 485 2.77 0.17 39.73
N GLY A 486 3.51 -0.35 40.75
CA GLY A 486 3.49 -1.77 41.06
C GLY A 486 4.24 -2.66 40.03
N PRO A 487 4.15 -3.99 40.20
CA PRO A 487 4.87 -4.93 39.34
C PRO A 487 4.21 -5.13 37.98
N LEU A 488 4.98 -5.61 37.01
CA LEU A 488 4.40 -6.15 35.77
C LEU A 488 3.57 -7.40 36.09
N PRO A 489 2.34 -7.51 35.56
CA PRO A 489 1.51 -8.68 35.75
C PRO A 489 2.20 -9.99 35.35
N SER A 490 2.08 -11.02 36.17
CA SER A 490 2.66 -12.33 35.87
C SER A 490 2.06 -12.96 34.61
N THR A 491 0.83 -12.61 34.29
CA THR A 491 0.10 -13.07 33.07
C THR A 491 0.62 -12.47 31.76
N MET A 492 1.40 -11.38 31.81
CA MET A 492 1.98 -10.79 30.59
C MET A 492 2.86 -11.76 29.81
N VAL A 493 3.41 -12.79 30.47
CA VAL A 493 4.16 -13.85 29.78
C VAL A 493 3.32 -14.62 28.76
N ASN A 494 1.99 -14.55 28.82
CA ASN A 494 1.09 -15.17 27.84
C ASN A 494 1.03 -14.42 26.51
N LEU A 495 1.54 -13.18 26.45
CA LEU A 495 1.51 -12.33 25.26
C LEU A 495 2.54 -12.79 24.20
N GLY A 496 2.34 -13.97 23.64
CA GLY A 496 3.28 -14.58 22.69
C GLY A 496 3.44 -13.86 21.34
N GLN A 497 2.55 -12.90 21.05
CA GLN A 497 2.62 -12.08 19.84
C GLN A 497 3.32 -10.74 20.08
N LEU A 498 3.61 -10.39 21.33
CA LEU A 498 4.15 -9.08 21.70
C LEU A 498 5.45 -8.78 20.95
N GLY A 499 5.44 -7.70 20.17
CA GLY A 499 6.56 -7.20 19.39
C GLY A 499 7.24 -6.01 20.04
N ARG A 500 6.48 -5.10 20.63
CA ARG A 500 7.00 -3.92 21.32
C ARG A 500 6.37 -3.75 22.70
N LEU A 501 7.21 -3.54 23.71
CA LEU A 501 6.81 -3.16 25.04
C LEU A 501 7.62 -1.95 25.48
N ASP A 502 6.98 -0.79 25.54
CA ASP A 502 7.57 0.43 26.03
C ASP A 502 6.75 0.99 27.20
N LEU A 503 7.35 0.98 28.39
CA LEU A 503 6.78 1.47 29.63
C LEU A 503 7.76 2.40 30.36
N HIS A 504 8.71 3.01 29.64
CA HIS A 504 9.70 3.87 30.25
C HIS A 504 9.08 5.12 30.92
N ASN A 505 9.77 5.73 31.83
CA ASN A 505 9.29 6.91 32.59
C ASN A 505 7.94 6.67 33.28
N ASN A 506 7.90 5.67 34.16
CA ASN A 506 6.75 5.35 35.00
C ASN A 506 7.21 5.11 36.46
N GLU A 507 6.30 4.67 37.35
CA GLU A 507 6.56 4.31 38.74
C GLU A 507 6.49 2.78 38.97
N LEU A 508 6.69 1.99 37.92
CA LEU A 508 6.66 0.53 37.96
C LEU A 508 7.80 -0.02 38.86
N SER A 509 7.56 -1.13 39.51
CA SER A 509 8.47 -1.68 40.51
C SER A 509 8.43 -3.21 40.55
N GLY A 510 9.18 -3.81 41.47
CA GLY A 510 9.24 -5.26 41.58
C GLY A 510 10.21 -5.92 40.61
N GLU A 511 10.17 -7.23 40.49
CA GLU A 511 11.01 -8.02 39.61
C GLU A 511 10.32 -8.23 38.25
N LEU A 512 11.09 -8.45 37.18
CA LEU A 512 10.52 -8.87 35.91
C LEU A 512 9.91 -10.28 36.05
N PRO A 513 8.76 -10.54 35.39
CA PRO A 513 8.08 -11.80 35.56
C PRO A 513 8.89 -12.98 35.01
N HIS A 514 8.84 -14.12 35.70
CA HIS A 514 9.43 -15.36 35.18
C HIS A 514 8.68 -15.83 33.92
N GLY A 515 9.40 -16.35 32.93
CA GLY A 515 8.79 -16.86 31.70
C GLY A 515 8.86 -15.92 30.51
N ILE A 516 9.63 -14.84 30.61
CA ILE A 516 9.86 -13.87 29.52
C ILE A 516 10.28 -14.55 28.21
N HIS A 517 10.88 -15.74 28.25
CA HIS A 517 11.23 -16.52 27.05
C HIS A 517 10.04 -16.81 26.09
N SER A 518 8.79 -16.62 26.57
CA SER A 518 7.58 -16.73 25.73
C SER A 518 7.41 -15.57 24.75
N TRP A 519 8.02 -14.41 24.98
CA TRP A 519 7.95 -13.23 24.12
C TRP A 519 8.84 -13.35 22.87
N LYS A 520 8.68 -14.44 22.14
CA LYS A 520 9.56 -14.80 21.01
C LYS A 520 9.56 -13.78 19.86
N LYS A 521 8.54 -12.93 19.78
CA LYS A 521 8.41 -11.90 18.75
C LYS A 521 8.85 -10.52 19.24
N LEU A 522 9.22 -10.39 20.51
CA LEU A 522 9.60 -9.11 21.09
C LEU A 522 10.89 -8.60 20.45
N ASN A 523 10.78 -7.49 19.80
CA ASN A 523 11.86 -6.80 19.09
C ASN A 523 12.35 -5.58 19.89
N GLU A 524 11.47 -4.97 20.69
CA GLU A 524 11.75 -3.80 21.49
C GLU A 524 11.25 -3.99 22.92
N LEU A 525 12.16 -3.81 23.89
CA LEU A 525 11.86 -3.79 25.32
C LEU A 525 12.47 -2.53 25.94
N ASN A 526 11.65 -1.58 26.29
CA ASN A 526 12.02 -0.36 26.98
C ASN A 526 11.30 -0.22 28.32
N LEU A 527 12.03 -0.39 29.41
CA LEU A 527 11.54 -0.25 30.78
C LEU A 527 12.36 0.81 31.56
N ALA A 528 13.05 1.69 30.86
CA ALA A 528 13.94 2.67 31.45
C ALA A 528 13.20 3.62 32.40
N ASN A 529 13.93 4.15 33.40
CA ASN A 529 13.43 5.13 34.36
C ASN A 529 12.15 4.67 35.07
N ASN A 530 12.29 3.57 35.80
CA ASN A 530 11.28 2.98 36.67
C ASN A 530 11.91 2.56 38.02
N GLY A 531 11.19 1.79 38.81
CA GLY A 531 11.65 1.21 40.10
C GLY A 531 11.89 -0.30 40.04
N PHE A 532 12.08 -0.90 38.85
CA PHE A 532 12.30 -2.35 38.72
C PHE A 532 13.56 -2.79 39.48
N SER A 533 13.46 -3.93 40.19
CA SER A 533 14.48 -4.46 41.03
C SER A 533 14.78 -5.94 40.78
N GLY A 534 15.60 -6.56 41.56
CA GLY A 534 16.02 -7.95 41.38
C GLY A 534 17.06 -8.13 40.31
N ASN A 535 17.23 -9.34 39.80
CA ASN A 535 18.20 -9.65 38.77
C ASN A 535 17.60 -9.48 37.36
N ILE A 536 18.43 -9.10 36.42
CA ILE A 536 18.03 -9.16 35.00
C ILE A 536 17.86 -10.66 34.60
N PRO A 537 16.68 -11.10 34.14
CA PRO A 537 16.47 -12.50 33.79
C PRO A 537 17.36 -12.95 32.64
N GLN A 538 18.01 -14.11 32.77
CA GLN A 538 18.84 -14.70 31.69
C GLN A 538 18.01 -15.06 30.46
N GLU A 539 16.72 -15.30 30.63
CA GLU A 539 15.74 -15.62 29.61
C GLU A 539 15.62 -14.55 28.53
N ILE A 540 15.94 -13.28 28.86
CA ILE A 540 15.99 -12.19 27.87
C ILE A 540 16.97 -12.56 26.74
N GLY A 541 18.10 -13.22 27.06
CA GLY A 541 19.06 -13.68 26.07
C GLY A 541 18.55 -14.74 25.08
N SER A 542 17.36 -15.30 25.31
CA SER A 542 16.68 -16.24 24.41
C SER A 542 15.77 -15.56 23.38
N LEU A 543 15.55 -14.26 23.49
CA LEU A 543 14.67 -13.47 22.60
C LEU A 543 15.39 -13.12 21.28
N SER A 544 15.49 -14.05 20.39
CA SER A 544 16.36 -14.00 19.20
C SER A 544 16.10 -12.84 18.23
N VAL A 545 14.91 -12.22 18.30
CA VAL A 545 14.52 -11.07 17.46
C VAL A 545 14.65 -9.73 18.19
N LEU A 546 14.98 -9.73 19.49
CA LEU A 546 15.15 -8.53 20.28
C LEU A 546 16.36 -7.73 19.75
N ASN A 547 16.11 -6.47 19.38
CA ASN A 547 17.15 -5.58 18.85
C ASN A 547 17.30 -4.27 19.63
N TYR A 548 16.28 -3.90 20.41
CA TYR A 548 16.27 -2.75 21.31
C TYR A 548 16.04 -3.20 22.73
N LEU A 549 16.95 -2.91 23.64
CA LEU A 549 16.84 -3.20 25.06
C LEU A 549 17.30 -2.01 25.90
N ASP A 550 16.37 -1.34 26.57
CA ASP A 550 16.69 -0.30 27.55
C ASP A 550 16.08 -0.62 28.91
N LEU A 551 16.92 -0.90 29.90
CA LEU A 551 16.58 -1.14 31.30
C LEU A 551 17.22 -0.10 32.20
N SER A 552 17.73 1.00 31.68
CA SER A 552 18.46 2.04 32.41
C SER A 552 17.58 2.75 33.46
N GLY A 553 18.21 3.38 34.43
CA GLY A 553 17.47 4.17 35.42
C GLY A 553 16.50 3.36 36.26
N ASN A 554 16.93 2.16 36.70
CA ASN A 554 16.16 1.25 37.55
C ASN A 554 16.96 0.84 38.77
N GLN A 555 16.50 -0.17 39.52
CA GLN A 555 17.14 -0.75 40.71
C GLN A 555 17.61 -2.20 40.46
N PHE A 556 17.84 -2.60 39.20
CA PHE A 556 18.33 -3.93 38.88
C PHE A 556 19.69 -4.18 39.53
N SER A 557 19.86 -5.39 40.07
CA SER A 557 21.05 -5.79 40.84
C SER A 557 21.63 -7.11 40.31
N GLY A 558 22.69 -7.59 40.94
CA GLY A 558 23.33 -8.83 40.51
C GLY A 558 24.19 -8.67 39.25
N LYS A 559 24.48 -9.79 38.61
CA LYS A 559 25.36 -9.83 37.42
C LYS A 559 24.59 -9.61 36.13
N ILE A 560 25.26 -9.05 35.15
CA ILE A 560 24.73 -9.01 33.77
C ILE A 560 24.74 -10.45 33.23
N PRO A 561 23.57 -11.00 32.80
CA PRO A 561 23.51 -12.34 32.24
C PRO A 561 24.40 -12.50 31.01
N SER A 562 25.20 -13.58 31.00
CA SER A 562 26.05 -13.88 29.82
C SER A 562 25.25 -14.18 28.56
N GLU A 563 24.02 -14.66 28.73
CA GLU A 563 23.05 -14.99 27.67
C GLU A 563 22.65 -13.80 26.80
N LEU A 564 22.77 -12.57 27.32
CA LEU A 564 22.54 -11.35 26.52
C LEU A 564 23.47 -11.25 25.33
N GLN A 565 24.65 -11.91 25.39
CA GLN A 565 25.59 -11.97 24.25
C GLN A 565 25.04 -12.74 23.03
N ASN A 566 23.96 -13.51 23.19
CA ASN A 566 23.30 -14.21 22.11
C ASN A 566 22.45 -13.26 21.23
N LEU A 567 22.18 -12.06 21.74
CA LEU A 567 21.34 -11.08 21.07
C LEU A 567 22.14 -10.21 20.11
N LYS A 568 21.48 -9.77 19.03
CA LYS A 568 22.02 -8.80 18.07
C LYS A 568 21.40 -7.43 18.30
N LEU A 569 21.72 -6.82 19.45
CA LEU A 569 21.14 -5.55 19.84
C LEU A 569 21.72 -4.39 19.01
N ASN A 570 20.86 -3.59 18.40
CA ASN A 570 21.21 -2.31 17.78
C ASN A 570 21.32 -1.20 18.83
N GLN A 571 20.46 -1.26 19.84
CA GLN A 571 20.45 -0.35 20.99
C GLN A 571 20.41 -1.15 22.27
N PHE A 572 21.28 -0.76 23.21
CA PHE A 572 21.47 -1.49 24.46
C PHE A 572 21.84 -0.51 25.55
N ASN A 573 21.07 -0.49 26.65
CA ASN A 573 21.33 0.41 27.76
C ASN A 573 20.94 -0.22 29.11
N LEU A 574 21.89 -0.37 30.02
CA LEU A 574 21.72 -0.84 31.38
C LEU A 574 22.24 0.18 32.43
N SER A 575 22.51 1.42 31.98
CA SER A 575 23.08 2.46 32.84
C SER A 575 22.18 2.79 34.05
N ASN A 576 22.76 3.37 35.07
CA ASN A 576 22.03 3.83 36.25
C ASN A 576 21.20 2.74 36.92
N ASN A 577 21.85 1.63 37.30
CA ASN A 577 21.30 0.52 38.06
C ASN A 577 22.24 0.15 39.24
N HIS A 578 22.00 -0.98 39.86
CA HIS A 578 22.83 -1.53 40.96
C HIS A 578 23.54 -2.83 40.51
N LEU A 579 23.84 -2.95 39.21
CA LEU A 579 24.51 -4.12 38.65
C LEU A 579 25.94 -4.25 39.16
N SER A 580 26.41 -5.50 39.28
CA SER A 580 27.73 -5.82 39.80
C SER A 580 28.41 -6.96 39.05
N GLY A 581 29.71 -7.10 39.23
CA GLY A 581 30.49 -8.14 38.58
C GLY A 581 31.08 -7.71 37.23
N ASP A 582 31.51 -8.71 36.44
CA ASP A 582 32.19 -8.45 35.18
C ASP A 582 31.21 -8.18 34.04
N ILE A 583 31.58 -7.27 33.16
CA ILE A 583 30.83 -7.02 31.89
C ILE A 583 31.11 -8.16 30.90
N PRO A 584 30.09 -8.77 30.29
CA PRO A 584 30.27 -9.83 29.31
C PRO A 584 31.15 -9.36 28.15
N SER A 585 32.06 -10.22 27.66
CA SER A 585 33.15 -9.86 26.76
C SER A 585 32.69 -9.21 25.43
N LEU A 586 31.52 -9.59 24.90
CA LEU A 586 30.96 -8.96 23.70
C LEU A 586 30.71 -7.45 23.89
N TYR A 587 30.30 -7.07 25.11
CA TYR A 587 29.94 -5.70 25.47
C TYR A 587 31.09 -4.94 26.17
N ALA A 588 32.20 -5.61 26.48
CA ALA A 588 33.37 -4.99 27.07
C ALA A 588 34.19 -4.18 26.05
N LYS A 589 33.49 -3.31 25.31
CA LYS A 589 34.04 -2.45 24.25
C LYS A 589 33.78 -0.98 24.59
N PRO A 590 34.69 -0.05 24.23
CA PRO A 590 34.51 1.38 24.53
C PRO A 590 33.20 1.98 24.02
N MET A 591 32.66 1.47 22.94
CA MET A 591 31.39 1.94 22.34
C MET A 591 30.18 1.73 23.26
N TYR A 592 30.22 0.73 24.14
CA TYR A 592 29.13 0.44 25.09
C TYR A 592 29.34 1.09 26.47
N LYS A 593 30.37 1.91 26.65
CA LYS A 593 30.68 2.55 27.94
C LYS A 593 29.50 3.26 28.54
N THR A 594 28.76 4.04 27.75
CA THR A 594 27.57 4.78 28.22
C THR A 594 26.46 3.88 28.67
N SER A 595 26.34 2.68 28.12
CA SER A 595 25.31 1.69 28.45
C SER A 595 25.47 1.07 29.84
N PHE A 596 26.60 1.30 30.51
CA PHE A 596 26.92 0.72 31.84
C PHE A 596 27.21 1.76 32.95
N LEU A 597 27.27 3.05 32.56
CA LEU A 597 27.55 4.13 33.54
C LEU A 597 26.49 4.11 34.66
N GLY A 598 26.90 4.55 35.86
CA GLY A 598 26.00 4.60 37.01
C GLY A 598 25.76 3.25 37.71
N ASN A 599 26.51 2.19 37.35
CA ASN A 599 26.53 0.91 38.06
C ASN A 599 27.85 0.76 38.83
N SER A 600 27.91 1.18 40.08
CA SER A 600 29.15 1.22 40.90
C SER A 600 29.78 -0.15 41.15
N GLY A 601 29.02 -1.23 40.99
CA GLY A 601 29.47 -2.61 41.18
C GLY A 601 30.06 -3.29 39.95
N LEU A 602 29.96 -2.68 38.76
CA LEU A 602 30.45 -3.27 37.54
C LEU A 602 31.95 -3.03 37.37
N CYS A 603 32.65 -4.06 36.98
CA CYS A 603 34.08 -4.03 36.64
C CYS A 603 34.31 -4.65 35.27
N GLY A 604 35.21 -4.07 34.47
CA GLY A 604 35.59 -4.58 33.17
C GLY A 604 36.78 -3.85 32.56
N GLU A 605 37.18 -4.28 31.38
CA GLU A 605 38.31 -3.69 30.66
C GLU A 605 38.04 -2.27 30.13
N ILE A 606 36.86 -1.71 30.36
CA ILE A 606 36.48 -0.37 29.94
C ILE A 606 37.02 0.67 30.92
N GLU A 607 37.91 1.51 30.44
CA GLU A 607 38.59 2.55 31.25
C GLU A 607 37.57 3.49 31.93
N GLY A 608 37.60 3.56 33.28
CA GLY A 608 36.73 4.42 34.10
C GLY A 608 35.47 3.75 34.66
N LEU A 609 35.27 2.42 34.55
CA LEU A 609 34.19 1.67 35.18
C LEU A 609 34.59 0.99 36.50
N CYS A 610 35.85 1.00 36.88
CA CYS A 610 36.36 0.50 38.17
C CYS A 610 37.12 1.60 38.90
N ASP A 611 36.42 2.33 39.80
CA ASP A 611 37.12 3.14 40.79
C ASP A 611 37.24 2.28 42.06
N GLY A 612 38.40 1.65 42.23
CA GLY A 612 38.74 1.02 43.52
C GLY A 612 39.35 -0.37 43.54
N ARG A 613 40.33 -0.66 42.69
CA ARG A 613 41.39 -1.59 43.11
C ARG A 613 42.65 -0.80 43.37
N ASP A 614 42.96 -0.70 44.68
CA ASP A 614 44.23 -0.26 45.20
C ASP A 614 45.32 -1.16 44.60
N GLU A 615 45.91 -0.73 43.44
CA GLU A 615 47.19 -1.26 43.01
C GLU A 615 48.23 -0.80 44.02
N ARG A 616 48.57 -1.67 44.97
CA ARG A 616 49.83 -1.54 45.69
C ARG A 616 50.97 -1.38 44.65
N LYS A 617 51.30 -0.14 44.39
CA LYS A 617 52.41 0.24 43.58
C LYS A 617 53.67 -0.43 44.09
N ASN A 618 54.12 -1.44 43.40
CA ASN A 618 55.44 -1.99 43.55
C ASN A 618 56.43 -1.00 42.92
N THR A 619 56.80 0.02 43.74
CA THR A 619 57.64 1.18 43.32
C THR A 619 59.07 0.84 43.04
N GLY A 620 59.45 -0.45 43.14
CA GLY A 620 60.82 -0.86 42.91
C GLY A 620 61.26 -1.08 41.48
N TYR A 621 60.31 -1.46 40.60
CA TYR A 621 60.65 -1.84 39.17
C TYR A 621 60.49 -0.69 38.16
N ALA A 622 59.76 0.36 38.52
CA ALA A 622 59.43 1.47 37.63
C ALA A 622 60.66 2.38 37.32
N TRP A 623 61.59 2.45 38.23
CA TRP A 623 62.83 3.27 38.05
C TRP A 623 63.86 2.63 37.15
N LEU A 624 63.92 1.30 37.07
CA LEU A 624 64.86 0.58 36.21
C LEU A 624 64.39 0.58 34.76
N LEU A 625 63.09 0.52 34.55
CA LEU A 625 62.49 0.61 33.21
C LEU A 625 62.56 2.04 32.64
N ARG A 626 62.42 3.09 33.48
CA ARG A 626 62.50 4.48 33.00
C ARG A 626 63.90 4.82 32.47
N SER A 627 64.97 4.30 33.09
CA SER A 627 66.34 4.55 32.63
C SER A 627 66.62 3.84 31.28
N ILE A 628 66.03 2.66 31.03
CA ILE A 628 66.15 1.93 29.74
C ILE A 628 65.40 2.65 28.62
N PHE A 629 64.24 3.20 28.95
CA PHE A 629 63.41 3.92 27.95
C PHE A 629 64.01 5.29 27.59
N VAL A 630 64.69 5.96 28.47
CA VAL A 630 65.42 7.23 28.12
C VAL A 630 66.58 6.98 27.19
N LEU A 631 67.31 5.87 27.36
CA LEU A 631 68.41 5.51 26.44
C LEU A 631 67.90 5.08 25.07
N ALA A 632 66.80 4.29 25.04
CA ALA A 632 66.15 3.86 23.78
C ALA A 632 65.52 5.07 23.04
N GLY A 633 64.96 6.03 23.76
CA GLY A 633 64.36 7.26 23.22
C GLY A 633 65.38 8.13 22.48
N LEU A 634 66.58 8.23 23.00
CA LEU A 634 67.64 8.99 22.34
C LEU A 634 68.13 8.36 21.01
N VAL A 635 68.20 7.03 20.94
CA VAL A 635 68.51 6.30 19.70
C VAL A 635 67.31 6.40 18.68
N LEU A 636 66.15 6.42 19.17
CA LEU A 636 64.93 6.54 18.32
C LEU A 636 64.82 7.96 17.71
N ILE A 637 65.21 9.02 18.46
CA ILE A 637 65.13 10.41 17.97
C ILE A 637 66.12 10.63 16.82
N VAL A 638 67.34 10.04 16.87
CA VAL A 638 68.27 10.12 15.77
C VAL A 638 67.77 9.31 14.55
N GLY A 639 67.19 8.18 14.77
CA GLY A 639 66.51 7.36 13.71
C GLY A 639 65.38 8.04 13.04
N VAL A 640 64.50 8.70 13.84
CA VAL A 640 63.26 9.37 13.35
C VAL A 640 63.61 10.63 12.55
N MET A 641 64.67 11.40 12.92
CA MET A 641 65.08 12.54 12.12
C MET A 641 65.61 12.12 10.74
N TRP A 642 66.31 10.96 10.62
CA TRP A 642 66.75 10.45 9.34
C TRP A 642 65.55 9.88 8.50
N PHE A 643 64.60 9.24 9.14
CA PHE A 643 63.37 8.74 8.50
C PHE A 643 62.41 9.90 8.11
N TYR A 644 62.33 10.97 8.90
CA TYR A 644 61.49 12.13 8.62
C TYR A 644 61.92 12.87 7.35
N TRP A 645 63.28 12.94 7.10
CA TRP A 645 63.77 13.52 5.86
C TRP A 645 63.45 12.69 4.61
N LYS A 646 63.35 11.36 4.77
CA LYS A 646 62.99 10.43 3.69
C LYS A 646 61.44 10.36 3.48
N TYR A 647 60.68 10.60 4.54
CA TYR A 647 59.19 10.52 4.52
C TYR A 647 58.52 11.76 3.91
N MET A 648 59.15 12.92 3.95
CA MET A 648 58.61 14.14 3.32
C MET A 648 58.53 14.07 1.79
N ASN A 649 59.27 13.15 1.18
CA ASN A 649 59.19 12.91 -0.27
C ASN A 649 58.19 11.87 -0.71
N PHE A 650 57.43 11.24 0.23
CA PHE A 650 56.47 10.17 -0.09
C PHE A 650 55.02 10.51 0.26
N LYS A 651 54.72 11.77 0.58
CA LYS A 651 53.37 12.19 0.95
C LYS A 651 52.54 12.67 -0.25
N LYS A 652 52.20 11.75 -1.14
CA LYS A 652 51.02 11.84 -1.98
C LYS A 652 50.23 10.55 -1.87
N ALA A 653 49.00 10.70 -1.43
CA ALA A 653 47.85 9.78 -1.51
C ALA A 653 47.88 8.51 -0.65
N LYS A 654 47.03 8.53 0.37
CA LYS A 654 45.96 7.59 0.60
C LYS A 654 45.09 8.14 1.74
N ARG A 655 43.96 8.77 1.43
CA ARG A 655 42.91 9.00 2.40
C ARG A 655 42.29 7.63 2.74
N ALA A 656 42.53 7.17 3.95
CA ALA A 656 41.80 6.01 4.46
C ALA A 656 40.31 6.37 4.58
N ILE A 657 39.50 5.63 3.89
CA ILE A 657 38.04 5.69 4.06
C ILE A 657 37.73 5.13 5.45
N ASP A 658 37.04 5.90 6.26
CA ASP A 658 36.64 5.48 7.60
C ASP A 658 35.60 4.35 7.47
N ARG A 659 36.05 3.12 7.66
CA ARG A 659 35.25 1.87 7.46
C ARG A 659 34.21 1.61 8.54
N SER A 660 34.19 2.41 9.62
CA SER A 660 33.33 2.19 10.80
C SER A 660 31.88 2.68 10.66
N LYS A 661 31.51 3.31 9.53
CA LYS A 661 30.22 4.00 9.35
C LYS A 661 29.28 3.38 8.31
N TRP A 662 29.52 2.14 7.90
CA TRP A 662 28.79 1.52 6.80
C TRP A 662 27.99 0.30 7.25
N SER A 663 26.75 0.19 6.79
CA SER A 663 25.95 -1.03 6.86
C SER A 663 25.38 -1.35 5.49
N LEU A 664 25.61 -2.57 5.03
CA LEU A 664 25.05 -3.11 3.80
C LEU A 664 23.73 -3.79 4.11
N MET A 665 22.63 -3.27 3.54
CA MET A 665 21.33 -3.97 3.56
C MET A 665 21.13 -4.68 2.23
N SER A 666 21.08 -6.01 2.25
CA SER A 666 20.77 -6.83 1.07
C SER A 666 19.51 -7.63 1.28
N PHE A 667 18.63 -7.65 0.28
CA PHE A 667 17.39 -8.41 0.27
C PHE A 667 17.55 -9.85 -0.23
N HIS A 668 18.77 -10.23 -0.69
CA HIS A 668 19.08 -11.58 -1.15
C HIS A 668 20.49 -11.99 -0.68
N LYS A 669 20.71 -13.29 -0.58
CA LYS A 669 22.02 -13.86 -0.27
C LYS A 669 22.92 -13.61 -1.47
N LEU A 670 23.81 -12.63 -1.35
CA LEU A 670 24.75 -12.25 -2.38
C LEU A 670 26.01 -13.10 -2.25
N GLY A 671 26.57 -13.53 -3.37
CA GLY A 671 27.76 -14.39 -3.44
C GLY A 671 29.09 -13.64 -3.36
N PHE A 672 29.10 -12.41 -2.82
CA PHE A 672 30.30 -11.56 -2.73
C PHE A 672 30.46 -10.96 -1.32
N ASP A 673 31.70 -10.56 -1.00
CA ASP A 673 32.05 -9.94 0.28
C ASP A 673 31.69 -8.43 0.25
N GLU A 674 31.19 -7.91 1.36
CA GLU A 674 30.90 -6.48 1.53
C GLU A 674 32.13 -5.58 1.34
N TYR A 675 33.33 -6.11 1.56
CA TYR A 675 34.60 -5.41 1.36
C TYR A 675 34.92 -5.14 -0.13
N GLU A 676 34.48 -6.00 -1.04
CA GLU A 676 34.65 -5.79 -2.48
C GLU A 676 33.84 -4.59 -2.97
N ILE A 677 32.67 -4.34 -2.35
CA ILE A 677 31.85 -3.16 -2.64
C ILE A 677 32.54 -1.90 -2.11
N LEU A 678 33.08 -1.95 -0.88
CA LEU A 678 33.68 -0.78 -0.24
C LEU A 678 34.92 -0.30 -0.96
N ASP A 679 35.74 -1.21 -1.51
CA ASP A 679 36.94 -0.88 -2.27
C ASP A 679 36.60 -0.25 -3.64
N GLY A 680 35.42 -0.47 -4.17
CA GLY A 680 34.94 0.13 -5.42
C GLY A 680 34.28 1.52 -5.26
N LEU A 681 34.08 2.01 -4.03
CA LEU A 681 33.46 3.32 -3.76
C LEU A 681 34.44 4.49 -3.88
N ASP A 682 35.11 4.63 -5.03
CA ASP A 682 35.97 5.75 -5.35
C ASP A 682 35.21 6.82 -6.14
N GLU A 683 35.66 8.08 -6.02
CA GLU A 683 35.06 9.22 -6.75
C GLU A 683 35.11 9.02 -8.28
N ASP A 684 36.13 8.29 -8.78
CA ASP A 684 36.24 7.96 -10.21
C ASP A 684 35.19 6.93 -10.70
N ASN A 685 34.53 6.25 -9.79
CA ASN A 685 33.47 5.24 -10.07
C ASN A 685 32.07 5.76 -9.89
N VAL A 686 31.86 7.06 -9.65
CA VAL A 686 30.55 7.67 -9.50
C VAL A 686 29.86 7.75 -10.86
N ILE A 687 28.71 7.08 -10.98
CA ILE A 687 27.88 7.08 -12.18
C ILE A 687 26.64 7.95 -12.04
N GLY A 688 26.36 8.47 -10.84
CA GLY A 688 25.26 9.37 -10.59
C GLY A 688 25.30 10.00 -9.21
N SER A 689 24.80 11.25 -9.08
CA SER A 689 24.69 11.95 -7.80
C SER A 689 23.37 12.71 -7.72
N GLY A 690 22.67 12.63 -6.59
CA GLY A 690 21.40 13.31 -6.34
C GLY A 690 21.23 13.67 -4.88
N LEU A 691 20.09 14.27 -4.54
CA LEU A 691 19.75 14.76 -3.19
C LEU A 691 19.87 13.68 -2.09
N SER A 692 19.73 12.41 -2.44
CA SER A 692 19.76 11.29 -1.49
C SER A 692 21.10 10.52 -1.48
N GLY A 693 22.15 11.00 -2.17
CA GLY A 693 23.47 10.36 -2.17
C GLY A 693 24.04 10.09 -3.56
N LYS A 694 25.21 9.44 -3.60
CA LYS A 694 25.94 9.10 -4.82
C LYS A 694 25.75 7.63 -5.18
N VAL A 695 25.71 7.32 -6.48
CA VAL A 695 25.65 5.95 -7.02
C VAL A 695 26.99 5.64 -7.66
N TYR A 696 27.57 4.51 -7.32
CA TYR A 696 28.87 4.03 -7.78
C TYR A 696 28.71 2.78 -8.64
N LYS A 697 29.53 2.66 -9.67
CA LYS A 697 29.72 1.43 -10.45
C LYS A 697 30.85 0.62 -9.79
N VAL A 698 30.52 -0.56 -9.29
CA VAL A 698 31.52 -1.46 -8.68
C VAL A 698 31.64 -2.72 -9.54
N VAL A 699 32.84 -3.08 -9.88
CA VAL A 699 33.15 -4.33 -10.59
C VAL A 699 33.65 -5.34 -9.54
N LEU A 700 32.91 -6.41 -9.34
CA LEU A 700 33.22 -7.45 -8.38
C LEU A 700 34.37 -8.35 -8.91
N SER A 701 35.00 -9.08 -8.02
CA SER A 701 36.05 -10.05 -8.38
C SER A 701 35.55 -11.16 -9.32
N SER A 702 34.24 -11.42 -9.32
CA SER A 702 33.54 -12.32 -10.27
C SER A 702 33.48 -11.77 -11.70
N GLY A 703 33.81 -10.50 -11.92
CA GLY A 703 33.61 -9.79 -13.19
C GLY A 703 32.22 -9.19 -13.37
N GLU A 704 31.29 -9.40 -12.43
CA GLU A 704 29.96 -8.78 -12.45
C GLU A 704 30.04 -7.30 -12.08
N VAL A 705 29.20 -6.49 -12.72
CA VAL A 705 29.10 -5.05 -12.48
C VAL A 705 27.84 -4.75 -11.68
N VAL A 706 28.01 -4.14 -10.51
CA VAL A 706 26.90 -3.74 -9.65
C VAL A 706 26.86 -2.23 -9.45
N ALA A 707 25.67 -1.67 -9.33
CA ALA A 707 25.47 -0.28 -8.98
C ALA A 707 25.16 -0.16 -7.47
N VAL A 708 25.96 0.60 -6.75
CA VAL A 708 25.87 0.76 -5.30
C VAL A 708 25.53 2.20 -4.97
N LYS A 709 24.41 2.44 -4.29
CA LYS A 709 24.02 3.79 -3.85
C LYS A 709 24.46 4.05 -2.42
N LYS A 710 25.34 5.03 -2.27
CA LYS A 710 25.75 5.58 -0.97
C LYS A 710 24.77 6.66 -0.57
N ILE A 711 24.04 6.45 0.52
CA ILE A 711 23.09 7.43 1.07
C ILE A 711 23.83 8.31 2.06
N GLU A 712 23.94 9.60 1.78
CA GLU A 712 24.56 10.58 2.69
C GLU A 712 23.44 11.20 3.57
N LYS A 713 23.52 10.94 4.89
CA LYS A 713 22.67 11.56 5.90
C LYS A 713 23.03 13.04 6.06
N ASN A 714 22.55 13.90 5.17
CA ASN A 714 22.54 15.35 5.36
C ASN A 714 21.13 15.89 5.13
N LEU A 715 20.18 15.42 5.95
CA LEU A 715 18.91 16.10 6.14
C LEU A 715 18.79 16.45 7.62
N LYS A 716 19.20 17.69 7.96
CA LYS A 716 18.63 18.39 9.11
C LYS A 716 17.17 18.64 8.77
N LEU A 717 16.31 17.77 9.19
CA LEU A 717 14.89 18.01 9.37
C LEU A 717 14.51 17.53 10.76
N ALA A 718 13.78 18.38 11.44
CA ALA A 718 13.40 18.37 12.82
C ALA A 718 12.77 17.02 13.28
N ASP A 719 13.09 16.71 14.55
CA ASP A 719 12.36 15.97 15.55
C ASP A 719 11.44 14.81 15.16
N GLU A 720 11.90 13.67 15.66
CA GLU A 720 11.19 12.59 16.33
C GLU A 720 9.70 12.36 15.95
N SER A 721 9.48 11.40 15.08
CA SER A 721 8.34 10.49 15.20
C SER A 721 8.55 9.22 14.34
N SER A 722 8.43 8.11 15.02
CA SER A 722 8.20 6.70 14.62
C SER A 722 8.73 6.16 13.28
N ASP A 723 9.58 5.14 13.38
CA ASP A 723 10.22 4.42 12.26
C ASP A 723 9.25 3.68 11.30
N ILE A 724 7.98 3.54 11.65
CA ILE A 724 6.94 2.94 10.78
C ILE A 724 6.54 3.88 9.65
N GLU A 725 6.54 5.20 9.90
CA GLU A 725 6.25 6.21 8.86
C GLU A 725 7.38 6.36 7.85
N LYS A 726 8.65 6.07 8.23
CA LYS A 726 9.79 6.25 7.31
C LYS A 726 9.79 5.25 6.15
N GLY A 727 9.32 4.03 6.37
CA GLY A 727 9.13 3.03 5.29
C GLY A 727 8.00 3.42 4.35
N GLY A 728 6.88 3.87 4.90
CA GLY A 728 5.73 4.38 4.14
C GLY A 728 6.04 5.71 3.43
N LEU A 729 6.77 6.62 4.11
CA LEU A 729 7.13 7.91 3.55
C LEU A 729 8.12 7.78 2.37
N LEU A 730 9.10 6.88 2.46
CA LEU A 730 10.04 6.62 1.36
C LEU A 730 9.31 6.02 0.15
N GLN A 731 8.37 5.13 0.37
CA GLN A 731 7.53 4.52 -0.67
C GLN A 731 6.58 5.56 -1.28
N TYR A 732 6.02 6.44 -0.45
CA TYR A 732 5.16 7.55 -0.87
C TYR A 732 5.95 8.62 -1.64
N MET A 733 7.16 8.98 -1.20
CA MET A 733 8.03 9.93 -1.91
C MET A 733 8.48 9.38 -3.27
N ILE A 734 8.79 8.09 -3.39
CA ILE A 734 9.14 7.47 -4.68
C ILE A 734 7.90 7.44 -5.59
N CYS A 735 6.73 7.10 -5.09
CA CYS A 735 5.48 7.16 -5.83
C CYS A 735 5.09 8.59 -6.19
N TYR A 736 5.30 9.54 -5.29
CA TYR A 736 5.03 10.96 -5.51
C TYR A 736 5.95 11.57 -6.58
N ASP A 737 7.28 11.34 -6.49
CA ASP A 737 8.24 11.86 -7.48
C ASP A 737 8.05 11.21 -8.86
N LEU A 738 7.71 9.93 -8.93
CA LEU A 738 7.38 9.24 -10.19
C LEU A 738 6.08 9.76 -10.81
N ARG A 739 5.06 10.03 -9.98
CA ARG A 739 3.77 10.54 -10.45
C ARG A 739 3.80 12.03 -10.80
N MET A 740 4.48 12.85 -10.01
CA MET A 740 4.45 14.32 -10.19
C MET A 740 5.48 14.86 -11.17
N LYS A 741 6.65 14.21 -11.30
CA LYS A 741 7.76 14.72 -12.14
C LYS A 741 8.06 13.85 -13.36
N GLY A 742 7.38 12.71 -13.49
CA GLY A 742 7.59 11.74 -14.55
C GLY A 742 8.84 10.86 -14.37
N VAL A 743 8.88 9.77 -15.12
CA VAL A 743 9.93 8.75 -15.05
C VAL A 743 11.32 9.34 -15.35
N ASP A 744 11.39 10.38 -16.17
CA ASP A 744 12.65 11.03 -16.56
C ASP A 744 13.37 11.75 -15.41
N HIS A 745 12.66 12.10 -14.34
CA HIS A 745 13.27 12.70 -13.15
C HIS A 745 13.81 11.68 -12.14
N VAL A 746 13.38 10.43 -12.25
CA VAL A 746 13.78 9.33 -11.35
C VAL A 746 14.93 8.52 -11.96
N ILE A 747 15.06 8.55 -13.29
CA ILE A 747 16.13 7.90 -14.01
C ILE A 747 17.29 8.90 -14.15
N ASP A 748 18.49 8.48 -13.72
CA ASP A 748 19.69 9.29 -13.89
C ASP A 748 19.94 9.55 -15.39
N PRO A 749 20.07 10.83 -15.80
CA PRO A 749 20.32 11.20 -17.19
C PRO A 749 21.65 10.67 -17.75
N LYS A 750 22.53 10.09 -16.90
CA LYS A 750 23.79 9.43 -17.29
C LYS A 750 23.63 7.94 -17.58
N LEU A 751 22.46 7.35 -17.32
CA LEU A 751 22.19 5.98 -17.72
C LEU A 751 22.12 5.90 -19.25
N ASP A 752 22.74 4.84 -19.79
CA ASP A 752 22.75 4.59 -21.22
C ASP A 752 21.30 4.57 -21.76
N THR A 753 21.01 5.46 -22.71
CA THR A 753 19.70 5.64 -23.30
C THR A 753 19.14 4.36 -23.93
N CYS A 754 20.03 3.38 -24.23
CA CYS A 754 19.62 2.06 -24.75
C CYS A 754 18.76 1.24 -23.79
N PHE A 755 18.84 1.47 -22.48
CA PHE A 755 18.09 0.69 -21.47
C PHE A 755 17.00 1.49 -20.77
N LYS A 756 16.77 2.73 -21.21
CA LYS A 756 15.79 3.63 -20.57
C LYS A 756 14.38 3.05 -20.62
N GLU A 757 14.01 2.41 -21.73
CA GLU A 757 12.69 1.83 -21.94
C GLU A 757 12.45 0.61 -21.02
N GLU A 758 13.44 -0.25 -20.85
CA GLU A 758 13.37 -1.40 -19.95
C GLU A 758 13.30 -0.99 -18.49
N ILE A 759 14.04 0.03 -18.11
CA ILE A 759 14.01 0.59 -16.75
C ILE A 759 12.63 1.20 -16.47
N CYS A 760 12.05 1.93 -17.42
CA CYS A 760 10.69 2.48 -17.30
C CYS A 760 9.65 1.38 -17.13
N LYS A 761 9.75 0.29 -17.91
CA LYS A 761 8.84 -0.86 -17.78
C LYS A 761 8.96 -1.54 -16.41
N ALA A 762 10.18 -1.74 -15.92
CA ALA A 762 10.43 -2.34 -14.61
C ALA A 762 9.89 -1.46 -13.44
N LEU A 763 10.07 -0.15 -13.52
CA LEU A 763 9.53 0.80 -12.55
C LEU A 763 8.00 0.82 -12.54
N ASN A 764 7.36 0.77 -13.70
CA ASN A 764 5.90 0.71 -13.81
C ASN A 764 5.34 -0.59 -13.22
N ILE A 765 6.01 -1.73 -13.42
CA ILE A 765 5.63 -3.00 -12.76
C ILE A 765 5.73 -2.87 -11.24
N GLY A 766 6.80 -2.25 -10.73
CA GLY A 766 6.97 -1.98 -9.31
C GLY A 766 5.85 -1.12 -8.74
N LEU A 767 5.43 -0.09 -9.45
CA LEU A 767 4.33 0.79 -9.06
C LEU A 767 2.98 0.06 -9.03
N LEU A 768 2.72 -0.81 -10.02
CA LEU A 768 1.51 -1.64 -10.03
C LEU A 768 1.48 -2.61 -8.83
N CYS A 769 2.63 -3.20 -8.46
CA CYS A 769 2.73 -4.11 -7.31
C CYS A 769 2.51 -3.39 -5.97
N THR A 770 2.79 -2.09 -5.91
CA THR A 770 2.69 -1.27 -4.70
C THR A 770 1.44 -0.38 -4.68
N SER A 771 0.49 -0.59 -5.60
CA SER A 771 -0.78 0.13 -5.61
C SER A 771 -1.45 0.08 -4.23
N PRO A 772 -1.94 1.20 -3.68
CA PRO A 772 -2.64 1.22 -2.40
C PRO A 772 -3.92 0.37 -2.41
N LEU A 773 -4.58 0.22 -3.56
CA LEU A 773 -5.75 -0.63 -3.70
C LEU A 773 -5.33 -2.07 -4.03
N PRO A 774 -5.66 -3.06 -3.18
CA PRO A 774 -5.29 -4.47 -3.41
C PRO A 774 -5.78 -5.03 -4.76
N ILE A 775 -6.92 -4.56 -5.24
CA ILE A 775 -7.52 -4.98 -6.52
C ILE A 775 -6.67 -4.56 -7.74
N ASN A 776 -5.86 -3.53 -7.57
CA ASN A 776 -4.98 -3.02 -8.63
C ASN A 776 -3.60 -3.69 -8.64
N ARG A 777 -3.33 -4.58 -7.69
CA ARG A 777 -2.04 -5.29 -7.62
C ARG A 777 -2.08 -6.50 -8.54
N PRO A 778 -1.17 -6.59 -9.51
CA PRO A 778 -1.11 -7.77 -10.36
C PRO A 778 -0.75 -9.02 -9.54
N SER A 779 -1.28 -10.18 -9.89
CA SER A 779 -0.87 -11.44 -9.27
C SER A 779 0.64 -11.65 -9.49
N MET A 780 1.32 -12.36 -8.57
CA MET A 780 2.77 -12.65 -8.70
C MET A 780 3.11 -13.34 -10.00
N ARG A 781 2.21 -14.18 -10.52
CA ARG A 781 2.35 -14.82 -11.83
C ARG A 781 2.39 -13.80 -12.98
N ARG A 782 1.55 -12.77 -12.90
CA ARG A 782 1.52 -11.65 -13.86
C ARG A 782 2.77 -10.78 -13.74
N VAL A 783 3.24 -10.51 -12.52
CA VAL A 783 4.49 -9.76 -12.28
C VAL A 783 5.69 -10.46 -12.91
N VAL A 784 5.82 -11.77 -12.70
CA VAL A 784 6.93 -12.56 -13.29
C VAL A 784 6.89 -12.51 -14.82
N LYS A 785 5.70 -12.63 -15.41
CA LYS A 785 5.54 -12.54 -16.88
C LYS A 785 5.91 -11.15 -17.40
N MET A 786 5.44 -10.09 -16.75
CA MET A 786 5.77 -8.71 -17.12
C MET A 786 7.28 -8.42 -17.01
N LEU A 787 7.95 -8.97 -15.98
CA LEU A 787 9.41 -8.84 -15.82
C LEU A 787 10.19 -9.65 -16.89
N GLN A 788 9.69 -10.79 -17.32
CA GLN A 788 10.29 -11.58 -18.39
C GLN A 788 10.19 -10.91 -19.77
N GLU A 789 9.23 -10.03 -19.96
CA GLU A 789 9.03 -9.26 -21.21
C GLU A 789 9.93 -8.02 -21.30
N ILE A 790 10.69 -7.69 -20.28
CA ILE A 790 11.64 -6.55 -20.24
C ILE A 790 12.99 -6.87 -20.90
N GLY A 791 13.24 -8.11 -21.30
CA GLY A 791 14.50 -8.50 -21.93
C GLY A 791 14.68 -7.97 -23.37
N PRO A 792 15.93 -7.83 -23.86
CA PRO A 792 16.22 -7.29 -25.19
C PRO A 792 15.61 -8.17 -26.29
N ALA A 793 14.89 -7.54 -27.20
CA ALA A 793 14.11 -8.16 -28.28
C ALA A 793 14.97 -8.75 -29.42
N ASN A 794 16.23 -9.18 -29.22
CA ASN A 794 17.01 -9.82 -30.28
C ASN A 794 18.10 -10.74 -29.73
N GLN A 795 17.79 -12.01 -29.50
CA GLN A 795 18.76 -13.08 -29.69
C GLN A 795 18.10 -14.27 -30.42
N PRO A 796 18.68 -14.77 -31.50
CA PRO A 796 18.16 -15.95 -32.22
C PRO A 796 18.34 -17.18 -31.35
N LYS A 797 17.29 -17.97 -31.22
CA LYS A 797 17.32 -19.29 -30.55
C LYS A 797 18.30 -20.23 -31.27
N SER A 798 19.48 -20.40 -30.69
CA SER A 798 20.31 -21.56 -30.96
C SER A 798 19.94 -22.68 -29.99
N GLY A 799 19.49 -23.82 -30.52
CA GLY A 799 19.12 -24.97 -29.71
C GLY A 799 20.31 -25.60 -29.02
N SER A 800 20.16 -25.93 -27.76
CA SER A 800 20.87 -27.00 -27.11
C SER A 800 20.01 -27.58 -26.00
N LYS A 801 19.97 -28.89 -25.97
CA LYS A 801 19.21 -29.75 -25.07
C LYS A 801 19.86 -29.80 -23.69
N ASP A 802 19.00 -30.08 -22.70
CA ASP A 802 19.24 -30.69 -21.40
C ASP A 802 19.75 -29.80 -20.26
N GLY A 803 18.89 -29.62 -19.29
CA GLY A 803 19.21 -29.08 -17.98
C GLY A 803 17.95 -28.83 -17.16
N LYS A 804 17.37 -29.89 -16.57
CA LYS A 804 16.27 -29.80 -15.60
C LYS A 804 16.73 -28.97 -14.41
N LEU A 805 16.07 -27.83 -14.18
CA LEU A 805 15.99 -27.15 -12.88
C LEU A 805 14.56 -27.31 -12.39
N THR A 806 14.39 -28.16 -11.39
CA THR A 806 13.14 -28.32 -10.65
C THR A 806 12.95 -27.11 -9.73
N PRO A 807 11.76 -26.48 -9.71
CA PRO A 807 11.44 -25.50 -8.67
C PRO A 807 11.08 -26.24 -7.37
N TYR A 808 11.66 -25.81 -6.27
CA TYR A 808 11.21 -26.20 -4.93
C TYR A 808 9.80 -25.64 -4.69
N TYR A 809 8.83 -26.53 -4.57
CA TYR A 809 7.52 -26.24 -4.02
C TYR A 809 7.61 -26.26 -2.50
N TYR A 810 7.16 -25.18 -1.86
CA TYR A 810 6.66 -25.24 -0.49
C TYR A 810 5.18 -25.63 -0.58
N GLU A 811 4.85 -26.80 -0.11
CA GLU A 811 3.48 -27.22 0.17
C GLU A 811 3.03 -26.51 1.45
N ASP A 812 2.02 -25.68 1.34
CA ASP A 812 1.19 -25.33 2.48
C ASP A 812 -0.07 -26.18 2.46
N ALA A 813 -0.22 -26.89 3.57
CA ALA A 813 -1.31 -27.82 3.80
C ALA A 813 -2.66 -27.11 3.84
N SER A 814 -3.59 -27.74 3.18
CA SER A 814 -5.03 -27.63 3.24
C SER A 814 -5.60 -27.21 4.60
N ASP A 815 -6.57 -26.30 4.60
CA ASP A 815 -7.74 -26.59 5.42
C ASP A 815 -9.03 -26.25 4.66
N THR A 816 -9.79 -27.29 4.49
CA THR A 816 -11.16 -27.32 3.95
C THR A 816 -12.13 -26.90 5.03
N GLY A 817 -13.07 -26.03 4.73
CA GLY A 817 -14.19 -25.72 5.61
C GLY A 817 -15.24 -24.88 4.91
N SER A 818 -16.15 -25.58 4.27
CA SER A 818 -17.40 -25.09 3.71
C SER A 818 -18.31 -24.43 4.74
N VAL A 819 -19.18 -23.55 4.26
CA VAL A 819 -20.64 -23.39 4.46
C VAL A 819 -21.06 -21.92 4.69
N ALA A 820 -21.99 -21.55 3.82
CA ALA A 820 -23.04 -20.55 3.74
C ALA A 820 -22.63 -19.12 3.47
#